data_d1f3d81ed67358f291308a1e31a2fd6a
#
_entry.id   d1f3d81ed67358f291308a1e31a2fd6a
#
_cell.length_a   1.000
_cell.length_b   1.000
_cell.length_c   1.000
_cell.angle_alpha   90.00
_cell.angle_beta   90.00
_cell.angle_gamma   90.00
#
_symmetry.space_group_name_H-M   'P 1'
#
loop_
_entity.id
_entity.type
_entity.pdbx_description
1 polymer ?
#
loop_
_entity_poly.entity_id
_entity_poly.type
_entity_poly.pdbx_seq_one_letter_code
_entity_poly.pdbx_strand_id
1 'polypeptide(L)'
;MKRPFRITIIARRWLTCLLALTLLGATPLQAQENSGNSNYRLLFEQADEDYEIGRFNQVLAALEKQVGKMTGSDKQRALRLMALCYLAMYETGKAEEYAQKLILENRYYSNVDDPIDFTEIINRLKAGYTTTITTASSIKESVEEAPAPVTIITAEMIENLGYNKRLGQILATYVPGMSEVYENETDNMSMHGAYSSAQELILVMENGHRLNNRLDNGYAMDYSISTDKIDRIEVLRGPASSLYGNVALSAVVNIITKSGRELNGVKMKYGHGAFGTHRADITMGTRFMDADIFVWGALYQSDGQHREARDSTEYSKKFFFPHETGHHAYIDGYKGKPTYDIGMTLKYKGFSLMASRKNSKKLAQYGTFGYYDYDKYRPVNNTYPGSGELTSSLGLGYNMQLGPVALNASVYGDWHETIQYDASSAEYNDTTMQKELADGCFYYDKNEDRTLGGSLQASTAYKAGSMQGNVLAGVQFEHFAVTDLLTLFGYGYTGMAEEGDQLVDLKHHENSWSFYAQAKHHFLPTLILNAGLRYDIRYRFAMDNVTNLSPRLALIYTPRDELNLKLTYSQAFVDMSFKYRTLMREIGNDKFQSQYLTALQLSVMGKIAPLRLSYDVNLFYNQFENLHIEQIYSMNNEGVLRNIGLEATATYSHNRLTASMNAYWNKVVKAENYFYSETENAIYAVPKATVNLNVGWKLLQHRKHELKLYGSGRYTSSKWLLKTEFVLLPNFDIDVITSETRLSDTFIMDAGLKYTYANRLTLALDCENLLDTDHFLAGPSYYMYAYHERGRNLMVSASYTF
;
A
#
# COMPACT_ATOMS: atom_id res chain seq x y z
N MET A 1 42.43 -4.93 -8.03
CA MET A 1 43.05 -4.44 -6.77
C MET A 1 41.92 -4.16 -5.76
N LYS A 2 41.79 -4.97 -4.76
CA LYS A 2 40.72 -4.87 -3.75
C LYS A 2 40.94 -3.64 -2.88
N ARG A 3 40.00 -2.68 -2.86
CA ARG A 3 39.92 -1.66 -1.84
C ARG A 3 38.99 -2.11 -0.73
N PRO A 4 39.37 -2.08 0.54
CA PRO A 4 38.48 -2.48 1.62
C PRO A 4 37.41 -1.42 1.87
N PHE A 5 36.20 -1.87 2.13
CA PHE A 5 35.06 -1.11 2.60
C PHE A 5 35.46 -0.22 3.80
N ARG A 6 35.48 1.08 3.60
CA ARG A 6 35.52 2.04 4.70
C ARG A 6 34.10 2.22 5.25
N ILE A 7 33.77 1.43 6.26
CA ILE A 7 32.69 1.79 7.19
C ILE A 7 33.11 3.13 7.80
N THR A 8 32.39 4.17 7.46
CA THR A 8 32.68 5.54 7.82
C THR A 8 32.77 5.66 9.34
N ILE A 9 33.77 6.33 9.82
CA ILE A 9 34.12 6.62 11.22
C ILE A 9 32.92 7.15 12.03
N ILE A 10 31.90 7.68 11.38
CA ILE A 10 30.64 8.15 11.96
C ILE A 10 29.81 6.99 12.57
N ALA A 11 29.63 5.86 11.86
CA ALA A 11 28.91 4.70 12.38
C ALA A 11 29.60 4.07 13.60
N ARG A 12 30.93 4.09 13.62
CA ARG A 12 31.71 3.59 14.76
C ARG A 12 31.60 4.49 16.01
N ARG A 13 31.50 5.82 15.84
CA ARG A 13 31.29 6.75 16.95
C ARG A 13 29.88 6.66 17.55
N TRP A 14 28.87 6.44 16.73
CA TRP A 14 27.49 6.26 17.20
C TRP A 14 27.29 4.91 17.89
N LEU A 15 27.89 3.84 17.39
CA LEU A 15 27.86 2.52 18.06
C LEU A 15 28.56 2.55 19.42
N THR A 16 29.66 3.30 19.54
CA THR A 16 30.38 3.48 20.82
C THR A 16 29.57 4.36 21.80
N CYS A 17 28.84 5.35 21.32
CA CYS A 17 27.92 6.13 22.16
C CYS A 17 26.70 5.31 22.60
N LEU A 18 26.14 4.46 21.75
CA LEU A 18 25.05 3.54 22.13
C LEU A 18 25.50 2.49 23.15
N LEU A 19 26.69 1.90 22.95
CA LEU A 19 27.30 0.99 23.93
C LEU A 19 27.68 1.69 25.24
N ALA A 20 28.14 2.94 25.20
CA ALA A 20 28.39 3.74 26.40
C ALA A 20 27.12 4.11 27.17
N LEU A 21 26.00 4.37 26.44
CA LEU A 21 24.69 4.60 27.06
C LEU A 21 24.11 3.31 27.68
N THR A 22 24.38 2.15 27.12
CA THR A 22 23.98 0.86 27.72
C THR A 22 24.84 0.44 28.90
N LEU A 23 26.13 0.88 28.96
CA LEU A 23 27.02 0.62 30.06
C LEU A 23 26.87 1.64 31.23
N LEU A 24 26.43 2.86 30.96
CA LEU A 24 26.06 3.86 31.97
C LEU A 24 24.69 3.62 32.62
N GLY A 25 23.84 2.80 31.99
CA GLY A 25 22.55 2.34 32.56
C GLY A 25 22.68 1.14 33.48
N ALA A 26 23.85 0.55 33.62
CA ALA A 26 24.09 -0.65 34.47
C ALA A 26 24.55 -0.32 35.91
N THR A 27 24.49 0.90 36.35
CA THR A 27 24.32 1.12 37.78
C THR A 27 22.91 0.71 38.13
N PRO A 28 22.68 -0.15 39.13
CA PRO A 28 21.36 -0.29 39.68
C PRO A 28 21.03 1.08 40.31
N LEU A 29 20.37 1.96 39.57
CA LEU A 29 19.36 2.77 40.18
C LEU A 29 18.44 1.74 40.82
N GLN A 30 18.67 1.47 42.11
CA GLN A 30 17.59 1.07 42.98
C GLN A 30 16.49 2.09 42.65
N ALA A 31 15.63 1.74 41.68
CA ALA A 31 14.27 2.20 41.75
C ALA A 31 13.93 1.83 43.19
N GLN A 32 13.94 2.82 44.04
CA GLN A 32 13.11 2.77 45.23
C GLN A 32 11.81 2.25 44.62
N GLU A 33 11.54 0.94 44.74
CA GLU A 33 10.18 0.53 45.02
C GLU A 33 9.73 1.59 46.04
N ASN A 34 9.01 2.56 45.55
CA ASN A 34 8.00 3.12 46.39
C ASN A 34 7.07 1.95 46.70
N SER A 35 7.56 1.07 47.58
CA SER A 35 6.75 0.46 48.59
C SER A 35 6.23 1.64 49.46
N GLY A 36 5.56 2.60 48.80
CA GLY A 36 4.54 3.37 49.41
C GLY A 36 3.66 2.32 50.05
N ASN A 37 3.62 2.31 51.33
CA ASN A 37 2.68 1.59 52.13
C ASN A 37 1.33 1.77 51.44
N SER A 38 1.01 0.89 50.48
CA SER A 38 -0.26 0.89 49.79
C SER A 38 -1.24 0.62 50.93
N ASN A 39 -2.07 1.60 51.28
CA ASN A 39 -3.14 1.42 52.23
C ASN A 39 -4.07 0.27 51.87
N TYR A 40 -3.85 -0.32 50.67
CA TYR A 40 -4.65 -1.38 50.08
C TYR A 40 -3.90 -2.72 49.93
N ARG A 41 -2.67 -2.86 50.48
CA ARG A 41 -1.88 -4.10 50.34
C ARG A 41 -2.62 -5.33 50.84
N LEU A 42 -3.15 -5.30 52.09
CA LEU A 42 -3.90 -6.41 52.64
C LEU A 42 -5.20 -6.69 51.88
N LEU A 43 -5.84 -5.63 51.33
CA LEU A 43 -7.02 -5.77 50.49
C LEU A 43 -6.73 -6.53 49.23
N PHE A 44 -5.60 -6.24 48.56
CA PHE A 44 -5.21 -6.95 47.34
C PHE A 44 -4.73 -8.37 47.61
N GLU A 45 -3.97 -8.61 48.66
CA GLU A 45 -3.55 -9.96 49.07
C GLU A 45 -4.79 -10.86 49.27
N GLN A 46 -5.80 -10.38 50.01
CA GLN A 46 -7.05 -11.11 50.19
C GLN A 46 -7.88 -11.25 48.93
N ALA A 47 -7.92 -10.21 48.08
CA ALA A 47 -8.66 -10.26 46.82
C ALA A 47 -8.02 -11.22 45.80
N ASP A 48 -6.72 -11.31 45.74
CA ASP A 48 -6.01 -12.26 44.89
C ASP A 48 -6.23 -13.71 45.36
N GLU A 49 -6.17 -13.97 46.69
CA GLU A 49 -6.51 -15.29 47.27
C GLU A 49 -7.97 -15.67 46.95
N ASP A 50 -8.92 -14.79 47.17
CA ASP A 50 -10.35 -15.02 46.89
C ASP A 50 -10.59 -15.26 45.40
N TYR A 51 -9.84 -14.58 44.51
CA TYR A 51 -9.91 -14.79 43.06
C TYR A 51 -9.40 -16.18 42.68
N GLU A 52 -8.25 -16.63 43.19
CA GLU A 52 -7.65 -17.92 42.89
C GLU A 52 -8.56 -19.10 43.32
N ILE A 53 -9.31 -18.94 44.42
CA ILE A 53 -10.23 -19.98 44.89
C ILE A 53 -11.68 -19.79 44.35
N GLY A 54 -11.90 -18.88 43.40
CA GLY A 54 -13.17 -18.70 42.70
C GLY A 54 -14.27 -17.90 43.47
N ARG A 55 -13.91 -17.18 44.52
CA ARG A 55 -14.82 -16.34 45.29
C ARG A 55 -15.03 -14.96 44.68
N PHE A 56 -15.34 -14.90 43.37
CA PHE A 56 -15.40 -13.66 42.58
C PHE A 56 -16.31 -12.58 43.18
N ASN A 57 -17.48 -12.95 43.73
CA ASN A 57 -18.41 -12.00 44.32
C ASN A 57 -17.81 -11.32 45.55
N GLN A 58 -16.93 -11.99 46.35
CA GLN A 58 -16.26 -11.40 47.51
C GLN A 58 -15.21 -10.38 47.07
N VAL A 59 -14.43 -10.72 46.03
CA VAL A 59 -13.47 -9.81 45.40
C VAL A 59 -14.15 -8.52 44.93
N LEU A 60 -15.24 -8.67 44.17
CA LEU A 60 -16.01 -7.53 43.65
C LEU A 60 -16.54 -6.66 44.78
N ALA A 61 -17.19 -7.25 45.80
CA ALA A 61 -17.76 -6.50 46.95
C ALA A 61 -16.70 -5.76 47.79
N ALA A 62 -15.48 -6.32 47.86
CA ALA A 62 -14.37 -5.68 48.56
C ALA A 62 -13.78 -4.50 47.77
N LEU A 63 -13.55 -4.71 46.43
CA LEU A 63 -12.92 -3.71 45.56
C LEU A 63 -13.88 -2.56 45.20
N GLU A 64 -15.17 -2.80 44.97
CA GLU A 64 -16.17 -1.79 44.62
C GLU A 64 -16.26 -0.67 45.66
N LYS A 65 -16.11 -1.02 46.96
CA LYS A 65 -16.16 -0.03 48.08
C LYS A 65 -14.96 0.91 48.10
N GLN A 66 -13.84 0.52 47.50
CA GLN A 66 -12.57 1.22 47.66
C GLN A 66 -12.01 1.79 46.33
N VAL A 67 -12.39 1.20 45.15
CA VAL A 67 -11.82 1.57 43.83
C VAL A 67 -11.97 3.06 43.50
N GLY A 68 -13.06 3.69 43.95
CA GLY A 68 -13.30 5.14 43.78
C GLY A 68 -12.33 6.04 44.55
N LYS A 69 -11.64 5.50 45.58
CA LYS A 69 -10.65 6.22 46.37
C LYS A 69 -9.19 5.91 45.95
N MET A 70 -9.03 4.93 45.09
CA MET A 70 -7.71 4.50 44.57
C MET A 70 -7.27 5.40 43.43
N THR A 71 -5.96 5.52 43.25
CA THR A 71 -5.32 6.23 42.13
C THR A 71 -4.12 5.45 41.62
N GLY A 72 -3.70 5.73 40.36
CA GLY A 72 -2.50 5.14 39.75
C GLY A 72 -2.52 3.61 39.70
N SER A 73 -1.44 2.96 40.10
CA SER A 73 -1.26 1.51 40.01
C SER A 73 -2.29 0.71 40.78
N ASP A 74 -2.72 1.21 41.97
CA ASP A 74 -3.71 0.52 42.80
C ASP A 74 -5.08 0.52 42.13
N LYS A 75 -5.49 1.61 41.53
CA LYS A 75 -6.74 1.69 40.78
C LYS A 75 -6.73 0.80 39.55
N GLN A 76 -5.62 0.77 38.80
CA GLN A 76 -5.45 -0.10 37.66
C GLN A 76 -5.54 -1.58 38.03
N ARG A 77 -4.86 -1.98 39.14
CA ARG A 77 -4.91 -3.35 39.69
C ARG A 77 -6.32 -3.75 40.09
N ALA A 78 -7.05 -2.87 40.79
CA ALA A 78 -8.44 -3.09 41.22
C ALA A 78 -9.36 -3.28 39.98
N LEU A 79 -9.33 -2.34 39.02
CA LEU A 79 -10.13 -2.42 37.80
C LEU A 79 -9.85 -3.68 36.97
N ARG A 80 -8.56 -4.07 36.86
CA ARG A 80 -8.14 -5.32 36.21
C ARG A 80 -8.77 -6.53 36.91
N LEU A 81 -8.60 -6.67 38.21
CA LEU A 81 -9.08 -7.83 38.96
C LEU A 81 -10.62 -7.93 38.92
N MET A 82 -11.32 -6.78 39.00
CA MET A 82 -12.77 -6.75 38.83
C MET A 82 -13.21 -7.18 37.44
N ALA A 83 -12.53 -6.75 36.39
CA ALA A 83 -12.82 -7.19 35.02
C ALA A 83 -12.60 -8.70 34.85
N LEU A 84 -11.51 -9.23 35.42
CA LEU A 84 -11.21 -10.67 35.41
C LEU A 84 -12.25 -11.49 36.17
N CYS A 85 -12.75 -11.01 37.31
CA CYS A 85 -13.84 -11.66 38.05
C CYS A 85 -15.11 -11.76 37.21
N TYR A 86 -15.53 -10.68 36.54
CA TYR A 86 -16.70 -10.69 35.67
C TYR A 86 -16.51 -11.60 34.45
N LEU A 87 -15.29 -11.65 33.89
CA LEU A 87 -14.97 -12.54 32.80
C LEU A 87 -15.08 -14.03 33.22
N ALA A 88 -14.55 -14.37 34.41
CA ALA A 88 -14.63 -15.71 34.98
C ALA A 88 -16.08 -16.14 35.31
N MET A 89 -16.96 -15.18 35.58
CA MET A 89 -18.39 -15.41 35.80
C MET A 89 -19.21 -15.42 34.48
N TYR A 90 -18.54 -15.31 33.31
CA TYR A 90 -19.19 -15.20 31.99
C TYR A 90 -20.07 -13.94 31.81
N GLU A 91 -19.91 -12.93 32.67
CA GLU A 91 -20.56 -11.64 32.54
C GLU A 91 -19.74 -10.69 31.63
N THR A 92 -19.62 -11.05 30.35
CA THR A 92 -18.72 -10.37 29.39
C THR A 92 -19.00 -8.88 29.25
N GLY A 93 -20.28 -8.44 29.33
CA GLY A 93 -20.64 -7.01 29.25
C GLY A 93 -20.06 -6.17 30.41
N LYS A 94 -20.08 -6.70 31.63
CA LYS A 94 -19.46 -6.04 32.77
C LYS A 94 -17.95 -6.13 32.73
N ALA A 95 -17.41 -7.26 32.29
CA ALA A 95 -15.95 -7.38 32.08
C ALA A 95 -15.45 -6.31 31.13
N GLU A 96 -16.16 -6.05 30.01
CA GLU A 96 -15.85 -4.96 29.07
C GLU A 96 -15.98 -3.58 29.71
N GLU A 97 -16.99 -3.33 30.53
CA GLU A 97 -17.15 -2.05 31.24
C GLU A 97 -15.96 -1.73 32.15
N TYR A 98 -15.50 -2.70 32.95
CA TYR A 98 -14.36 -2.50 33.84
C TYR A 98 -13.03 -2.49 33.08
N ALA A 99 -12.88 -3.26 32.01
CA ALA A 99 -11.75 -3.17 31.10
C ALA A 99 -11.69 -1.79 30.40
N GLN A 100 -12.84 -1.21 30.04
CA GLN A 100 -12.92 0.16 29.52
C GLN A 100 -12.45 1.20 30.54
N LYS A 101 -12.89 1.08 31.80
CA LYS A 101 -12.42 1.96 32.90
C LYS A 101 -10.92 1.81 33.11
N LEU A 102 -10.37 0.60 32.99
CA LEU A 102 -8.94 0.34 33.08
C LEU A 102 -8.16 1.02 31.93
N ILE A 103 -8.66 0.96 30.71
CA ILE A 103 -8.04 1.62 29.56
C ILE A 103 -8.14 3.15 29.68
N LEU A 104 -9.23 3.68 30.24
CA LEU A 104 -9.35 5.12 30.53
C LEU A 104 -8.34 5.59 31.59
N GLU A 105 -8.02 4.74 32.57
CA GLU A 105 -7.01 5.04 33.59
C GLU A 105 -5.59 4.82 33.07
N ASN A 106 -5.38 3.82 32.22
CA ASN A 106 -4.09 3.52 31.58
C ASN A 106 -4.29 3.02 30.14
N ARG A 107 -4.21 3.92 29.20
CA ARG A 107 -4.38 3.64 27.77
C ARG A 107 -3.36 2.63 27.22
N TYR A 108 -2.17 2.60 27.82
CA TYR A 108 -1.08 1.69 27.44
C TYR A 108 -1.08 0.40 28.25
N TYR A 109 -2.15 0.14 29.02
CA TYR A 109 -2.27 -1.07 29.80
C TYR A 109 -1.96 -2.31 28.96
N SER A 110 -0.99 -3.09 29.40
CA SER A 110 -0.63 -4.39 28.83
C SER A 110 -0.07 -5.23 29.96
N ASN A 111 -0.51 -6.46 30.06
CA ASN A 111 0.04 -7.42 31.01
C ASN A 111 0.14 -8.80 30.36
N VAL A 112 1.32 -9.39 30.40
CA VAL A 112 1.64 -10.70 29.83
C VAL A 112 0.92 -11.83 30.55
N ASP A 113 0.60 -11.62 31.83
CA ASP A 113 -0.07 -12.62 32.69
C ASP A 113 -1.61 -12.62 32.53
N ASP A 114 -2.16 -11.77 31.64
CA ASP A 114 -3.59 -11.72 31.41
C ASP A 114 -4.08 -12.92 30.59
N PRO A 115 -5.26 -13.49 30.94
CA PRO A 115 -5.91 -14.49 30.10
C PRO A 115 -6.13 -14.01 28.66
N ILE A 116 -6.09 -14.92 27.71
CA ILE A 116 -6.23 -14.61 26.27
C ILE A 116 -7.54 -13.87 26.00
N ASP A 117 -8.66 -14.35 26.58
CA ASP A 117 -9.98 -13.75 26.42
C ASP A 117 -10.02 -12.30 26.95
N PHE A 118 -9.33 -12.02 28.06
CA PHE A 118 -9.22 -10.65 28.59
C PHE A 118 -8.33 -9.78 27.73
N THR A 119 -7.24 -10.31 27.23
CA THR A 119 -6.34 -9.64 26.29
C THR A 119 -7.06 -9.27 25.00
N GLU A 120 -7.96 -10.13 24.48
CA GLU A 120 -8.81 -9.82 23.32
C GLU A 120 -9.80 -8.67 23.61
N ILE A 121 -10.43 -8.66 24.81
CA ILE A 121 -11.29 -7.55 25.25
C ILE A 121 -10.49 -6.25 25.30
N ILE A 122 -9.34 -6.24 25.96
CA ILE A 122 -8.45 -5.08 26.05
C ILE A 122 -8.05 -4.58 24.66
N ASN A 123 -7.64 -5.47 23.76
CA ASN A 123 -7.25 -5.10 22.40
C ASN A 123 -8.42 -4.55 21.60
N ARG A 124 -9.61 -5.13 21.72
CA ARG A 124 -10.83 -4.64 21.07
C ARG A 124 -11.24 -3.26 21.58
N LEU A 125 -11.19 -3.04 22.89
CA LEU A 125 -11.52 -1.75 23.50
C LEU A 125 -10.47 -0.69 23.14
N LYS A 126 -9.19 -1.03 23.16
CA LYS A 126 -8.14 -0.15 22.66
C LYS A 126 -8.34 0.21 21.17
N ALA A 127 -8.80 -0.73 20.36
CA ALA A 127 -9.15 -0.47 18.96
C ALA A 127 -10.30 0.54 18.80
N GLY A 128 -11.20 0.66 19.76
CA GLY A 128 -12.20 1.73 19.82
C GLY A 128 -11.64 3.11 20.18
N TYR A 129 -10.47 3.16 20.82
CA TYR A 129 -9.77 4.41 21.20
C TYR A 129 -8.51 4.65 20.34
N THR A 130 -7.88 3.59 19.82
CA THR A 130 -6.71 3.64 18.95
C THR A 130 -6.93 2.72 17.76
N THR A 131 -6.65 3.19 16.57
CA THR A 131 -6.71 2.35 15.38
C THR A 131 -5.58 1.32 15.45
N THR A 132 -5.93 0.04 15.44
CA THR A 132 -4.93 -1.04 15.44
C THR A 132 -4.57 -1.45 14.01
N ILE A 133 -3.31 -1.72 13.80
CA ILE A 133 -2.72 -2.14 12.52
C ILE A 133 -1.91 -3.41 12.68
N THR A 134 -1.69 -4.09 11.57
CA THR A 134 -0.82 -5.28 11.51
C THR A 134 0.36 -5.10 10.57
N THR A 135 0.28 -4.12 9.67
CA THR A 135 1.24 -3.92 8.58
C THR A 135 2.62 -3.45 9.07
N ALA A 136 2.70 -2.74 10.18
CA ALA A 136 3.98 -2.15 10.61
C ALA A 136 4.92 -3.10 11.37
N SER A 137 4.41 -4.20 11.93
CA SER A 137 5.21 -5.12 12.76
C SER A 137 4.85 -6.59 12.64
N SER A 138 3.94 -6.97 11.74
CA SER A 138 3.37 -8.33 11.63
C SER A 138 2.67 -8.83 12.91
N ILE A 139 2.48 -7.95 13.87
CA ILE A 139 1.74 -8.16 15.12
C ILE A 139 0.71 -7.04 15.22
N LYS A 140 -0.47 -7.36 15.76
CA LYS A 140 -1.50 -6.35 15.97
C LYS A 140 -1.04 -5.32 17.01
N GLU A 141 -0.90 -4.07 16.60
CA GLU A 141 -0.46 -2.97 17.45
C GLU A 141 -1.20 -1.66 17.14
N SER A 142 -1.07 -0.67 18.00
CA SER A 142 -1.61 0.66 17.74
C SER A 142 -0.73 1.45 16.76
N VAL A 143 -1.31 2.39 16.05
CA VAL A 143 -0.55 3.30 15.15
C VAL A 143 0.51 4.08 15.92
N GLU A 144 0.21 4.44 17.17
CA GLU A 144 1.13 5.17 18.05
C GLU A 144 2.40 4.37 18.37
N GLU A 145 2.30 3.03 18.49
CA GLU A 145 3.41 2.13 18.79
C GLU A 145 4.07 1.54 17.54
N ALA A 146 3.50 1.79 16.36
CA ALA A 146 4.07 1.33 15.09
C ALA A 146 5.47 1.92 14.86
N PRO A 147 6.44 1.11 14.40
CA PRO A 147 7.83 1.57 14.24
C PRO A 147 8.07 2.39 12.96
N ALA A 148 7.03 2.86 12.30
CA ALA A 148 7.08 3.69 11.10
C ALA A 148 5.81 4.54 10.98
N PRO A 149 5.81 5.61 10.17
CA PRO A 149 4.59 6.35 9.83
C PRO A 149 3.61 5.45 9.09
N VAL A 150 2.33 5.48 9.49
CA VAL A 150 1.26 4.68 8.87
C VAL A 150 0.06 5.57 8.57
N THR A 151 -0.45 5.48 7.35
CA THR A 151 -1.74 6.05 6.96
C THR A 151 -2.81 4.96 6.95
N ILE A 152 -3.95 5.21 7.54
CA ILE A 152 -5.11 4.31 7.51
C ILE A 152 -6.22 4.98 6.72
N ILE A 153 -6.68 4.30 5.68
CA ILE A 153 -7.78 4.73 4.84
C ILE A 153 -8.95 3.80 5.13
N THR A 154 -9.98 4.28 5.80
CA THR A 154 -11.14 3.48 6.18
C THR A 154 -12.13 3.31 5.02
N ALA A 155 -13.02 2.32 5.12
CA ALA A 155 -14.12 2.14 4.15
C ALA A 155 -14.96 3.42 3.98
N GLU A 156 -15.23 4.16 5.08
CA GLU A 156 -15.95 5.43 5.01
C GLU A 156 -15.20 6.51 4.22
N MET A 157 -13.88 6.59 4.39
CA MET A 157 -13.03 7.51 3.63
C MET A 157 -13.07 7.18 2.13
N ILE A 158 -13.00 5.89 1.79
CA ILE A 158 -13.11 5.43 0.39
C ILE A 158 -14.50 5.79 -0.18
N GLU A 159 -15.56 5.53 0.56
CA GLU A 159 -16.93 5.88 0.13
C GLU A 159 -17.14 7.39 -0.06
N ASN A 160 -16.41 8.25 0.66
CA ASN A 160 -16.47 9.71 0.52
C ASN A 160 -15.72 10.25 -0.72
N LEU A 161 -15.02 9.40 -1.47
CA LEU A 161 -14.44 9.76 -2.78
C LEU A 161 -15.38 9.46 -3.95
N GLY A 162 -16.50 8.79 -3.68
CA GLY A 162 -17.40 8.29 -4.72
C GLY A 162 -17.12 6.85 -5.12
N TYR A 163 -18.01 6.30 -5.96
CA TYR A 163 -17.96 4.87 -6.28
C TYR A 163 -16.97 4.52 -7.41
N ASN A 164 -16.68 5.47 -8.29
CA ASN A 164 -15.83 5.24 -9.46
C ASN A 164 -14.39 5.68 -9.24
N LYS A 165 -13.70 5.11 -8.26
CA LYS A 165 -12.29 5.40 -8.00
C LYS A 165 -11.41 4.18 -8.22
N ARG A 166 -10.27 4.38 -8.89
CA ARG A 166 -9.19 3.39 -8.95
C ARG A 166 -8.33 3.43 -7.67
N LEU A 167 -7.62 2.33 -7.40
CA LEU A 167 -6.79 2.22 -6.21
C LEU A 167 -5.74 3.34 -6.13
N GLY A 168 -5.08 3.66 -7.25
CA GLY A 168 -4.08 4.74 -7.32
C GLY A 168 -4.65 6.09 -6.87
N GLN A 169 -5.86 6.47 -7.32
CA GLN A 169 -6.51 7.71 -6.92
C GLN A 169 -6.84 7.77 -5.42
N ILE A 170 -7.29 6.62 -4.85
CA ILE A 170 -7.56 6.53 -3.41
C ILE A 170 -6.27 6.77 -2.61
N LEU A 171 -5.18 6.12 -3.02
CA LEU A 171 -3.88 6.27 -2.38
C LEU A 171 -3.33 7.70 -2.52
N ALA A 172 -3.32 8.26 -3.74
CA ALA A 172 -2.85 9.63 -3.99
C ALA A 172 -3.65 10.70 -3.23
N THR A 173 -4.93 10.42 -2.91
CA THR A 173 -5.78 11.34 -2.16
C THR A 173 -5.49 11.33 -0.66
N TYR A 174 -5.23 10.17 -0.07
CA TYR A 174 -5.12 10.05 1.40
C TYR A 174 -3.70 9.85 1.91
N VAL A 175 -2.77 9.38 1.08
CA VAL A 175 -1.39 9.11 1.50
C VAL A 175 -0.48 10.26 1.08
N PRO A 176 0.02 11.07 2.02
CA PRO A 176 0.97 12.12 1.68
C PRO A 176 2.25 11.50 1.09
N GLY A 177 2.79 12.13 0.06
CA GLY A 177 3.97 11.68 -0.65
C GLY A 177 3.74 10.66 -1.75
N MET A 178 2.51 10.10 -1.87
CA MET A 178 2.13 9.30 -3.02
C MET A 178 1.55 10.16 -4.14
N SER A 179 1.94 9.88 -5.37
CA SER A 179 1.34 10.46 -6.57
C SER A 179 1.29 9.46 -7.70
N GLU A 180 0.27 9.59 -8.55
CA GLU A 180 0.10 8.73 -9.72
C GLU A 180 1.10 9.11 -10.80
N VAL A 181 1.67 8.08 -11.41
CA VAL A 181 2.54 8.13 -12.58
C VAL A 181 1.98 7.13 -13.59
N TYR A 182 2.07 7.41 -14.86
CA TYR A 182 1.57 6.52 -15.89
C TYR A 182 2.72 6.15 -16.83
N GLU A 183 3.00 4.87 -16.94
CA GLU A 183 4.09 4.40 -17.79
C GLU A 183 3.75 3.04 -18.40
N ASN A 184 4.12 2.85 -19.65
CA ASN A 184 3.89 1.61 -20.40
C ASN A 184 2.43 1.14 -20.29
N GLU A 185 1.48 2.10 -20.39
CA GLU A 185 0.03 1.86 -20.32
C GLU A 185 -0.47 1.29 -18.99
N THR A 186 0.36 1.38 -17.95
CA THR A 186 0.06 0.91 -16.60
C THR A 186 -0.10 2.07 -15.63
N ASP A 187 -1.17 2.02 -14.81
CA ASP A 187 -1.33 2.93 -13.67
C ASP A 187 -0.29 2.57 -12.61
N ASN A 188 0.62 3.50 -12.34
CA ASN A 188 1.75 3.32 -11.45
C ASN A 188 1.77 4.41 -10.38
N MET A 189 2.57 4.25 -9.35
CA MET A 189 2.67 5.18 -8.21
C MET A 189 4.11 5.52 -7.91
N SER A 190 4.34 6.79 -7.59
CA SER A 190 5.56 7.23 -6.93
C SER A 190 5.35 7.38 -5.43
N MET A 191 6.41 7.18 -4.65
CA MET A 191 6.47 7.55 -3.24
C MET A 191 7.72 8.36 -2.97
N HIS A 192 7.55 9.56 -2.38
CA HIS A 192 8.64 10.51 -2.12
C HIS A 192 9.45 10.89 -3.37
N GLY A 193 8.82 10.88 -4.53
CA GLY A 193 9.45 11.20 -5.79
C GLY A 193 10.20 10.05 -6.46
N ALA A 194 10.29 8.89 -5.83
CA ALA A 194 10.85 7.70 -6.45
C ALA A 194 9.75 6.83 -7.06
N TYR A 195 10.02 6.35 -8.26
CA TYR A 195 9.17 5.42 -9.00
C TYR A 195 10.04 4.58 -9.95
N SER A 196 9.46 3.53 -10.52
CA SER A 196 10.06 2.69 -11.55
C SER A 196 9.02 2.33 -12.60
N SER A 197 9.45 1.81 -13.73
CA SER A 197 8.56 1.47 -14.86
C SER A 197 7.48 0.45 -14.49
N ALA A 198 7.73 -0.44 -13.55
CA ALA A 198 6.89 -1.59 -13.25
C ALA A 198 6.27 -1.60 -11.85
N GLN A 199 6.09 -0.48 -11.17
CA GLN A 199 5.53 -0.43 -9.78
C GLN A 199 6.35 -1.26 -8.76
N GLU A 200 7.61 -1.56 -9.05
CA GLU A 200 8.43 -2.49 -8.24
C GLU A 200 8.93 -1.90 -6.91
N LEU A 201 8.70 -0.60 -6.63
CA LEU A 201 9.16 0.06 -5.41
C LEU A 201 8.14 0.06 -4.28
N ILE A 202 6.89 -0.35 -4.56
CA ILE A 202 5.77 -0.36 -3.61
C ILE A 202 5.16 -1.75 -3.54
N LEU A 203 5.21 -2.34 -2.37
CA LEU A 203 4.56 -3.63 -2.12
C LEU A 203 3.05 -3.44 -1.92
N VAL A 204 2.25 -4.15 -2.70
CA VAL A 204 0.79 -4.22 -2.53
C VAL A 204 0.40 -5.59 -2.00
N MET A 205 -0.44 -5.60 -0.98
CA MET A 205 -0.91 -6.82 -0.33
C MET A 205 -2.43 -6.79 -0.14
N GLU A 206 -3.01 -7.97 -0.03
CA GLU A 206 -4.37 -8.18 0.45
C GLU A 206 -4.34 -9.12 1.67
N ASN A 207 -4.81 -8.64 2.82
CA ASN A 207 -4.73 -9.38 4.10
C ASN A 207 -3.32 -9.90 4.45
N GLY A 208 -2.28 -9.16 4.06
CA GLY A 208 -0.88 -9.55 4.26
C GLY A 208 -0.30 -10.47 3.18
N HIS A 209 -1.09 -10.89 2.20
CA HIS A 209 -0.62 -11.67 1.05
C HIS A 209 -0.19 -10.74 -0.08
N ARG A 210 1.02 -10.94 -0.63
CA ARG A 210 1.59 -10.12 -1.70
C ARG A 210 0.81 -10.30 -3.00
N LEU A 211 0.44 -9.17 -3.62
CA LEU A 211 -0.25 -9.13 -4.91
C LEU A 211 0.69 -8.81 -6.10
N ASN A 212 1.80 -8.10 -5.87
CA ASN A 212 2.77 -7.85 -6.94
C ASN A 212 3.25 -9.19 -7.54
N ASN A 213 3.17 -9.34 -8.85
CA ASN A 213 3.70 -10.51 -9.55
C ASN A 213 5.22 -10.62 -9.36
N ARG A 214 5.83 -11.75 -9.72
CA ARG A 214 7.28 -11.97 -9.56
C ARG A 214 8.04 -11.78 -10.88
N LEU A 215 7.30 -11.75 -12.00
CA LEU A 215 7.88 -11.60 -13.33
C LEU A 215 8.50 -10.21 -13.52
N ASP A 216 7.72 -9.16 -13.23
CA ASP A 216 8.13 -7.76 -13.35
C ASP A 216 8.08 -6.97 -12.02
N ASN A 217 7.67 -7.60 -10.91
CA ASN A 217 7.40 -7.00 -9.60
C ASN A 217 6.23 -6.00 -9.57
N GLY A 218 5.46 -5.89 -10.64
CA GLY A 218 4.38 -4.93 -10.82
C GLY A 218 3.07 -5.32 -10.17
N TYR A 219 2.16 -4.35 -10.07
CA TYR A 219 0.76 -4.50 -9.73
C TYR A 219 -0.07 -3.34 -10.26
N ALA A 220 -1.11 -3.61 -11.03
CA ALA A 220 -1.99 -2.58 -11.58
C ALA A 220 -2.85 -1.90 -10.50
N MET A 221 -2.71 -0.57 -10.36
CA MET A 221 -3.44 0.26 -9.39
C MET A 221 -4.77 0.81 -9.94
N ASP A 222 -5.43 0.03 -10.77
CA ASP A 222 -6.56 0.40 -11.61
C ASP A 222 -7.96 0.19 -10.96
N TYR A 223 -9.02 0.17 -11.77
CA TYR A 223 -10.40 -0.04 -11.33
C TYR A 223 -10.78 -1.51 -11.07
N SER A 224 -9.87 -2.45 -11.33
CA SER A 224 -10.18 -3.89 -11.20
C SER A 224 -10.47 -4.33 -9.78
N ILE A 225 -10.07 -3.58 -8.77
CA ILE A 225 -10.28 -3.95 -7.39
C ILE A 225 -11.68 -3.57 -6.88
N SER A 226 -12.34 -4.48 -6.17
CA SER A 226 -13.59 -4.16 -5.46
C SER A 226 -13.32 -3.23 -4.28
N THR A 227 -13.87 -2.02 -4.31
CA THR A 227 -13.78 -1.11 -3.15
C THR A 227 -14.75 -1.50 -2.04
N ASP A 228 -15.86 -2.19 -2.36
CA ASP A 228 -16.87 -2.61 -1.38
C ASP A 228 -16.40 -3.78 -0.49
N LYS A 229 -15.38 -4.56 -0.91
CA LYS A 229 -14.75 -5.58 -0.05
C LYS A 229 -13.85 -5.01 1.04
N ILE A 230 -13.41 -3.76 0.89
CA ILE A 230 -12.38 -3.15 1.73
C ILE A 230 -12.98 -2.71 3.07
N ASP A 231 -12.38 -3.17 4.17
CA ASP A 231 -12.59 -2.59 5.50
C ASP A 231 -11.71 -1.36 5.68
N ARG A 232 -10.43 -1.48 5.37
CA ARG A 232 -9.46 -0.40 5.40
C ARG A 232 -8.23 -0.73 4.54
N ILE A 233 -7.48 0.30 4.19
CA ILE A 233 -6.15 0.17 3.61
C ILE A 233 -5.15 0.71 4.64
N GLU A 234 -4.15 -0.11 4.98
CA GLU A 234 -3.03 0.28 5.83
C GLU A 234 -1.83 0.58 4.94
N VAL A 235 -1.33 1.80 4.98
CA VAL A 235 -0.16 2.20 4.16
C VAL A 235 0.99 2.57 5.08
N LEU A 236 2.03 1.73 5.08
CA LEU A 236 3.28 2.02 5.75
C LEU A 236 4.14 2.87 4.82
N ARG A 237 4.55 4.05 5.28
CA ARG A 237 5.31 5.04 4.52
C ARG A 237 6.80 4.93 4.83
N GLY A 238 7.58 4.47 3.86
CA GLY A 238 9.02 4.27 3.96
C GLY A 238 9.46 2.82 3.86
N PRO A 239 10.77 2.55 4.03
CA PRO A 239 11.37 1.24 3.88
C PRO A 239 10.79 0.17 4.81
N ALA A 240 10.42 -1.00 4.27
CA ALA A 240 9.77 -2.07 5.04
C ALA A 240 10.34 -3.48 4.74
N SER A 241 11.45 -3.59 4.02
CA SER A 241 12.03 -4.91 3.69
C SER A 241 12.42 -5.73 4.90
N SER A 242 12.65 -5.11 6.07
CA SER A 242 12.91 -5.83 7.32
C SER A 242 11.79 -6.80 7.74
N LEU A 243 10.56 -6.61 7.22
CA LEU A 243 9.42 -7.49 7.45
C LEU A 243 9.03 -8.25 6.19
N TYR A 244 8.95 -7.54 5.06
CA TYR A 244 8.31 -8.01 3.85
C TYR A 244 9.29 -8.40 2.74
N GLY A 245 10.58 -8.07 2.87
CA GLY A 245 11.61 -8.39 1.89
C GLY A 245 11.49 -7.56 0.62
N ASN A 246 11.66 -8.22 -0.51
CA ASN A 246 11.68 -7.63 -1.84
C ASN A 246 10.42 -6.79 -2.16
N VAL A 247 10.58 -5.69 -2.92
CA VAL A 247 9.53 -4.74 -3.36
C VAL A 247 9.05 -3.77 -2.26
N ALA A 248 9.21 -4.07 -0.99
CA ALA A 248 8.85 -3.16 0.11
C ALA A 248 9.89 -2.04 0.29
N LEU A 249 10.27 -1.35 -0.82
CA LEU A 249 11.34 -0.34 -0.82
C LEU A 249 10.84 0.98 -0.24
N SER A 250 9.85 1.58 -0.85
CA SER A 250 9.40 2.94 -0.53
C SER A 250 8.08 3.00 0.24
N ALA A 251 7.22 2.01 0.08
CA ALA A 251 5.97 1.88 0.84
C ALA A 251 5.44 0.44 0.82
N VAL A 252 4.52 0.14 1.75
CA VAL A 252 3.70 -1.07 1.75
C VAL A 252 2.23 -0.67 1.83
N VAL A 253 1.43 -1.11 0.89
CA VAL A 253 -0.03 -0.94 0.83
C VAL A 253 -0.67 -2.27 1.16
N ASN A 254 -1.37 -2.37 2.28
CA ASN A 254 -2.06 -3.59 2.69
C ASN A 254 -3.57 -3.36 2.73
N ILE A 255 -4.28 -3.99 1.82
CA ILE A 255 -5.73 -3.94 1.71
C ILE A 255 -6.30 -4.99 2.65
N ILE A 256 -7.02 -4.53 3.67
CA ILE A 256 -7.70 -5.40 4.63
C ILE A 256 -9.16 -5.53 4.20
N THR A 257 -9.60 -6.77 3.97
CA THR A 257 -10.99 -7.06 3.60
C THR A 257 -11.88 -7.08 4.83
N LYS A 258 -13.17 -6.80 4.62
CA LYS A 258 -14.20 -7.01 5.65
C LYS A 258 -14.22 -8.45 6.13
N SER A 259 -14.75 -8.66 7.32
CA SER A 259 -15.03 -9.98 7.87
C SER A 259 -16.50 -10.37 7.68
N GLY A 260 -16.78 -11.66 7.73
CA GLY A 260 -18.14 -12.16 7.67
C GLY A 260 -19.01 -11.63 8.81
N ARG A 261 -18.42 -11.48 10.00
CA ARG A 261 -19.08 -10.93 11.19
C ARG A 261 -19.47 -9.46 11.02
N GLU A 262 -18.61 -8.65 10.38
CA GLU A 262 -18.87 -7.21 10.21
C GLU A 262 -20.02 -6.94 9.24
N LEU A 263 -20.08 -7.68 8.14
CA LEU A 263 -21.16 -7.51 7.18
C LEU A 263 -22.45 -8.21 7.65
N ASN A 264 -22.37 -9.44 8.10
CA ASN A 264 -23.47 -10.31 8.57
C ASN A 264 -24.75 -10.18 7.72
N GLY A 265 -24.62 -10.41 6.42
CA GLY A 265 -25.70 -10.26 5.44
C GLY A 265 -25.16 -10.24 4.01
N VAL A 266 -25.94 -9.72 3.10
CA VAL A 266 -25.59 -9.54 1.70
C VAL A 266 -25.75 -8.07 1.35
N LYS A 267 -24.73 -7.47 0.73
CA LYS A 267 -24.80 -6.12 0.15
C LYS A 267 -24.59 -6.21 -1.34
N MET A 268 -25.51 -5.62 -2.10
CA MET A 268 -25.41 -5.46 -3.54
C MET A 268 -25.31 -3.97 -3.87
N LYS A 269 -24.46 -3.61 -4.81
CA LYS A 269 -24.27 -2.24 -5.28
C LYS A 269 -24.09 -2.23 -6.78
N TYR A 270 -24.77 -1.30 -7.43
CA TYR A 270 -24.62 -1.06 -8.88
C TYR A 270 -24.54 0.43 -9.15
N GLY A 271 -23.70 0.80 -10.09
CA GLY A 271 -23.53 2.17 -10.57
C GLY A 271 -23.44 2.23 -12.08
N HIS A 272 -24.00 3.30 -12.62
CA HIS A 272 -23.90 3.66 -14.03
C HIS A 272 -23.40 5.10 -14.13
N GLY A 273 -22.37 5.29 -14.96
CA GLY A 273 -21.71 6.60 -15.11
C GLY A 273 -21.50 7.01 -16.55
N ALA A 274 -20.89 8.17 -16.72
CA ALA A 274 -20.48 8.66 -18.03
C ALA A 274 -19.51 7.66 -18.70
N PHE A 275 -19.31 7.83 -20.02
CA PHE A 275 -18.40 7.03 -20.82
C PHE A 275 -18.72 5.52 -20.84
N GLY A 276 -20.02 5.15 -20.80
CA GLY A 276 -20.44 3.77 -20.78
C GLY A 276 -19.98 3.00 -19.54
N THR A 277 -19.68 3.69 -18.44
CA THR A 277 -19.17 3.08 -17.22
C THR A 277 -20.27 2.30 -16.49
N HIS A 278 -20.01 1.03 -16.21
CA HIS A 278 -20.84 0.15 -15.40
C HIS A 278 -19.96 -0.48 -14.30
N ARG A 279 -20.43 -0.41 -13.07
CA ARG A 279 -19.78 -1.07 -11.93
C ARG A 279 -20.81 -1.81 -11.09
N ALA A 280 -20.53 -3.05 -10.75
CA ALA A 280 -21.37 -3.85 -9.89
C ALA A 280 -20.52 -4.55 -8.83
N ASP A 281 -20.94 -4.50 -7.58
CA ASP A 281 -20.32 -5.19 -6.45
C ASP A 281 -21.37 -6.00 -5.70
N ILE A 282 -21.01 -7.21 -5.29
CA ILE A 282 -21.73 -8.04 -4.34
C ILE A 282 -20.80 -8.48 -3.24
N THR A 283 -21.19 -8.30 -2.00
CA THR A 283 -20.46 -8.82 -0.85
C THR A 283 -21.42 -9.58 0.05
N MET A 284 -20.94 -10.71 0.56
CA MET A 284 -21.68 -11.55 1.48
C MET A 284 -20.80 -11.91 2.66
N GLY A 285 -21.33 -11.73 3.87
CA GLY A 285 -20.65 -12.06 5.10
C GLY A 285 -21.55 -12.85 6.04
N THR A 286 -21.00 -13.82 6.71
CA THR A 286 -21.70 -14.55 7.77
C THR A 286 -20.75 -15.12 8.80
N ARG A 287 -21.25 -15.28 10.01
CA ARG A 287 -20.60 -16.09 11.04
C ARG A 287 -21.51 -17.25 11.39
N PHE A 288 -21.03 -18.44 11.13
CA PHE A 288 -21.75 -19.68 11.48
C PHE A 288 -20.90 -20.50 12.46
N MET A 289 -21.37 -20.68 13.69
CA MET A 289 -20.59 -21.22 14.81
C MET A 289 -19.31 -20.40 15.01
N ASP A 290 -18.10 -21.05 14.85
CA ASP A 290 -16.80 -20.41 14.94
C ASP A 290 -16.23 -20.03 13.57
N ALA A 291 -16.95 -20.31 12.48
CA ALA A 291 -16.49 -19.95 11.12
C ALA A 291 -16.92 -18.52 10.77
N ASP A 292 -15.97 -17.70 10.38
CA ASP A 292 -16.16 -16.36 9.81
C ASP A 292 -15.93 -16.46 8.30
N ILE A 293 -16.94 -16.19 7.49
CA ILE A 293 -16.91 -16.34 6.03
C ILE A 293 -17.26 -15.00 5.40
N PHE A 294 -16.39 -14.52 4.51
CA PHE A 294 -16.64 -13.34 3.70
C PHE A 294 -16.36 -13.64 2.24
N VAL A 295 -17.29 -13.28 1.35
CA VAL A 295 -17.21 -13.50 -0.10
C VAL A 295 -17.50 -12.20 -0.81
N TRP A 296 -16.81 -11.95 -1.92
CA TRP A 296 -17.02 -10.79 -2.77
C TRP A 296 -17.00 -11.14 -4.25
N GLY A 297 -17.69 -10.32 -5.03
CA GLY A 297 -17.62 -10.31 -6.47
C GLY A 297 -17.84 -8.89 -6.98
N ALA A 298 -17.01 -8.44 -7.91
CA ALA A 298 -17.12 -7.14 -8.55
C ALA A 298 -16.90 -7.25 -10.04
N LEU A 299 -17.58 -6.39 -10.79
CA LEU A 299 -17.44 -6.23 -12.23
C LEU A 299 -17.27 -4.74 -12.54
N TYR A 300 -16.39 -4.44 -13.49
CA TYR A 300 -16.16 -3.10 -14.00
C TYR A 300 -16.07 -3.13 -15.52
N GLN A 301 -16.72 -2.17 -16.17
CA GLN A 301 -16.65 -1.95 -17.61
C GLN A 301 -16.77 -0.45 -17.89
N SER A 302 -16.06 0.02 -18.92
CA SER A 302 -16.12 1.40 -19.39
C SER A 302 -15.67 1.44 -20.84
N ASP A 303 -16.37 2.19 -21.68
CA ASP A 303 -15.91 2.45 -23.04
C ASP A 303 -14.69 3.39 -23.05
N GLY A 304 -14.45 4.08 -21.92
CA GLY A 304 -13.45 5.12 -21.78
C GLY A 304 -13.92 6.46 -22.37
N GLN A 305 -13.32 7.53 -21.87
CA GLN A 305 -13.56 8.85 -22.49
C GLN A 305 -12.78 8.93 -23.81
N HIS A 306 -13.51 9.04 -24.90
CA HIS A 306 -12.89 9.31 -26.18
C HIS A 306 -12.60 10.82 -26.31
N ARG A 307 -11.37 11.17 -26.56
CA ARG A 307 -10.93 12.54 -26.85
C ARG A 307 -10.24 12.60 -28.18
N GLU A 308 -10.64 13.51 -29.03
CA GLU A 308 -9.87 13.93 -30.20
C GLU A 308 -8.82 14.93 -29.69
N ALA A 309 -7.57 14.51 -29.64
CA ALA A 309 -6.49 15.33 -29.15
C ALA A 309 -6.05 16.35 -30.19
N ARG A 310 -6.77 17.44 -30.35
CA ARG A 310 -6.40 18.52 -31.31
C ARG A 310 -5.23 19.37 -30.82
N ASP A 311 -5.08 19.57 -29.51
CA ASP A 311 -4.23 20.64 -28.99
C ASP A 311 -3.17 20.20 -27.96
N SER A 312 -3.32 19.06 -27.28
CA SER A 312 -2.27 18.52 -26.39
C SER A 312 -1.07 17.97 -27.16
N THR A 313 -1.14 18.04 -28.44
CA THR A 313 -0.28 17.43 -29.46
C THR A 313 0.93 18.25 -29.84
N GLU A 314 1.19 19.40 -29.22
CA GLU A 314 2.58 19.87 -29.24
C GLU A 314 3.53 18.83 -28.70
N TYR A 315 3.04 17.95 -27.82
CA TYR A 315 3.80 16.84 -27.26
C TYR A 315 3.91 15.61 -28.17
N SER A 316 2.92 15.34 -29.00
CA SER A 316 2.94 14.21 -29.94
C SER A 316 3.37 14.56 -31.36
N LYS A 317 3.45 15.85 -31.68
CA LYS A 317 3.69 16.35 -33.06
C LYS A 317 5.08 16.03 -33.61
N LYS A 318 6.00 15.44 -32.84
CA LYS A 318 7.39 15.28 -33.27
C LYS A 318 8.00 13.94 -32.89
N PHE A 319 7.21 12.89 -32.90
CA PHE A 319 7.78 11.55 -32.92
C PHE A 319 8.01 11.18 -34.38
N PHE A 320 9.14 10.69 -34.76
CA PHE A 320 9.67 10.20 -36.03
C PHE A 320 8.89 10.60 -37.31
N PHE A 321 7.58 10.92 -37.16
CA PHE A 321 6.65 11.20 -38.21
C PHE A 321 5.76 12.39 -37.89
N PRO A 322 5.86 13.52 -38.62
CA PRO A 322 4.98 14.66 -38.45
C PRO A 322 3.58 14.24 -38.96
N HIS A 323 2.69 13.83 -38.06
CA HIS A 323 1.31 13.52 -38.46
C HIS A 323 0.39 14.68 -38.16
N GLU A 324 -0.30 15.04 -39.20
CA GLU A 324 -1.41 15.94 -39.17
C GLU A 324 -2.64 15.24 -38.60
N THR A 325 -3.30 15.89 -37.64
CA THR A 325 -4.70 15.78 -37.27
C THR A 325 -5.25 14.45 -36.75
N GLY A 326 -5.82 14.52 -35.56
CA GLY A 326 -6.82 13.56 -35.09
C GLY A 326 -6.28 12.37 -34.29
N HIS A 327 -5.39 12.62 -33.31
CA HIS A 327 -5.09 11.57 -32.33
C HIS A 327 -6.31 11.31 -31.46
N HIS A 328 -6.75 10.06 -31.41
CA HIS A 328 -7.81 9.61 -30.53
C HIS A 328 -7.18 9.03 -29.26
N ALA A 329 -7.59 9.55 -28.13
CA ALA A 329 -7.22 8.99 -26.83
C ALA A 329 -8.41 8.23 -26.24
N TYR A 330 -8.15 7.04 -25.70
CA TYR A 330 -9.15 6.24 -24.98
C TYR A 330 -8.82 6.22 -23.48
N ILE A 331 -9.30 7.24 -22.78
CA ILE A 331 -8.96 7.46 -21.37
C ILE A 331 -9.73 6.48 -20.51
N ASP A 332 -9.02 5.61 -19.78
CA ASP A 332 -9.58 4.60 -18.88
C ASP A 332 -10.63 3.69 -19.53
N GLY A 333 -10.38 3.26 -20.76
CA GLY A 333 -11.21 2.26 -21.44
C GLY A 333 -10.90 0.84 -20.92
N TYR A 334 -11.97 0.06 -20.69
CA TYR A 334 -11.93 -1.35 -20.29
C TYR A 334 -12.92 -2.13 -21.14
N LYS A 335 -12.44 -2.71 -22.23
CA LYS A 335 -13.28 -3.38 -23.24
C LYS A 335 -12.76 -4.80 -23.52
N GLY A 336 -13.65 -5.68 -23.94
CA GLY A 336 -13.33 -7.06 -24.19
C GLY A 336 -13.86 -7.96 -23.08
N LYS A 337 -12.99 -8.71 -22.40
CA LYS A 337 -13.37 -9.43 -21.19
C LYS A 337 -13.66 -8.46 -20.07
N PRO A 338 -14.75 -8.64 -19.31
CA PRO A 338 -15.06 -7.77 -18.20
C PRO A 338 -13.91 -7.82 -17.18
N THR A 339 -13.56 -6.66 -16.68
CA THR A 339 -12.70 -6.53 -15.50
C THR A 339 -13.47 -6.99 -14.29
N TYR A 340 -12.90 -7.89 -13.50
CA TYR A 340 -13.56 -8.45 -12.33
C TYR A 340 -12.59 -8.71 -11.17
N ASP A 341 -13.16 -8.75 -9.96
CA ASP A 341 -12.49 -9.14 -8.72
C ASP A 341 -13.45 -10.02 -7.92
N ILE A 342 -13.11 -11.30 -7.79
CA ILE A 342 -13.88 -12.27 -7.03
C ILE A 342 -13.00 -12.96 -5.99
N GLY A 343 -13.56 -13.26 -4.83
CA GLY A 343 -12.81 -14.00 -3.84
C GLY A 343 -13.57 -14.29 -2.56
N MET A 344 -12.85 -14.92 -1.64
CA MET A 344 -13.37 -15.27 -0.33
C MET A 344 -12.28 -15.34 0.73
N THR A 345 -12.66 -15.06 1.96
CA THR A 345 -11.89 -15.39 3.15
C THR A 345 -12.72 -16.27 4.09
N LEU A 346 -12.06 -17.25 4.71
CA LEU A 346 -12.63 -18.11 5.74
C LEU A 346 -11.66 -18.15 6.92
N LYS A 347 -12.16 -17.95 8.13
CA LYS A 347 -11.40 -18.17 9.38
C LYS A 347 -12.15 -19.14 10.27
N TYR A 348 -11.48 -20.18 10.78
CA TYR A 348 -12.05 -21.18 11.65
C TYR A 348 -11.02 -21.78 12.60
N LYS A 349 -11.17 -21.56 13.92
CA LYS A 349 -10.31 -22.18 14.97
C LYS A 349 -8.81 -22.14 14.67
N GLY A 350 -8.29 -20.96 14.34
CA GLY A 350 -6.87 -20.79 13.97
C GLY A 350 -6.55 -21.00 12.49
N PHE A 351 -7.37 -21.73 11.74
CA PHE A 351 -7.24 -21.83 10.28
C PHE A 351 -7.72 -20.57 9.58
N SER A 352 -7.04 -20.20 8.52
CA SER A 352 -7.44 -19.16 7.58
C SER A 352 -7.27 -19.64 6.15
N LEU A 353 -8.23 -19.32 5.31
CA LEU A 353 -8.21 -19.52 3.87
C LEU A 353 -8.46 -18.18 3.20
N MET A 354 -7.69 -17.85 2.18
CA MET A 354 -7.96 -16.78 1.24
C MET A 354 -7.88 -17.35 -0.17
N ALA A 355 -8.89 -17.08 -0.99
CA ALA A 355 -8.87 -17.40 -2.42
C ALA A 355 -9.39 -16.18 -3.17
N SER A 356 -8.67 -15.74 -4.20
CA SER A 356 -9.08 -14.61 -5.03
C SER A 356 -8.70 -14.80 -6.49
N ARG A 357 -9.47 -14.17 -7.38
CA ARG A 357 -9.16 -14.07 -8.80
C ARG A 357 -9.57 -12.69 -9.30
N LYS A 358 -8.61 -11.97 -9.87
CA LYS A 358 -8.77 -10.64 -10.43
C LYS A 358 -8.36 -10.63 -11.90
N ASN A 359 -9.14 -9.99 -12.74
CA ASN A 359 -8.83 -9.78 -14.15
C ASN A 359 -8.98 -8.30 -14.50
N SER A 360 -7.98 -7.74 -15.14
CA SER A 360 -7.99 -6.38 -15.70
C SER A 360 -7.55 -6.43 -17.15
N LYS A 361 -8.27 -5.70 -18.03
CA LYS A 361 -7.93 -5.53 -19.44
C LYS A 361 -8.18 -4.07 -19.79
N LYS A 362 -7.15 -3.25 -19.70
CA LYS A 362 -7.19 -1.82 -19.97
C LYS A 362 -6.79 -1.53 -21.42
N LEU A 363 -7.56 -0.67 -22.10
CA LEU A 363 -7.19 -0.19 -23.43
C LEU A 363 -5.99 0.73 -23.35
N ALA A 364 -5.11 0.66 -24.34
CA ALA A 364 -4.08 1.66 -24.56
C ALA A 364 -4.73 3.03 -24.78
N GLN A 365 -4.19 4.07 -24.16
CA GLN A 365 -4.70 5.42 -24.38
C GLN A 365 -4.29 5.95 -25.74
N TYR A 366 -3.06 5.60 -26.19
CA TYR A 366 -2.48 5.95 -27.49
C TYR A 366 -1.88 4.73 -28.15
N GLY A 367 -1.72 4.75 -29.46
CA GLY A 367 -0.88 3.77 -30.17
C GLY A 367 0.62 4.10 -30.01
N THR A 368 1.47 3.12 -30.20
CA THR A 368 2.93 3.23 -30.02
C THR A 368 3.57 4.29 -30.91
N PHE A 369 3.05 4.50 -32.12
CA PHE A 369 3.60 5.45 -33.12
C PHE A 369 2.54 6.40 -33.71
N GLY A 370 1.60 6.92 -32.93
CA GLY A 370 0.67 7.95 -33.38
C GLY A 370 -0.80 7.55 -33.33
N TYR A 371 -1.54 7.81 -34.43
CA TYR A 371 -2.98 7.56 -34.49
C TYR A 371 -3.32 6.08 -34.22
N TYR A 372 -4.34 5.90 -33.41
CA TYR A 372 -4.75 4.59 -32.93
C TYR A 372 -6.28 4.53 -32.84
N ASP A 373 -6.87 3.53 -33.48
CA ASP A 373 -8.30 3.20 -33.44
C ASP A 373 -8.44 1.74 -33.05
N TYR A 374 -8.64 1.46 -31.76
CA TYR A 374 -8.67 0.09 -31.25
C TYR A 374 -9.78 -0.75 -31.85
N ASP A 375 -10.87 -0.16 -32.33
CA ASP A 375 -12.01 -0.88 -32.95
C ASP A 375 -11.65 -1.52 -34.27
N LYS A 376 -10.60 -1.04 -34.93
CA LYS A 376 -10.11 -1.63 -36.19
C LYS A 376 -9.22 -2.86 -35.90
N TYR A 377 -8.59 -2.95 -34.76
CA TYR A 377 -7.70 -4.06 -34.44
C TYR A 377 -8.47 -5.31 -34.06
N ARG A 378 -8.01 -6.45 -34.56
CA ARG A 378 -8.54 -7.75 -34.16
C ARG A 378 -8.20 -8.04 -32.70
N PRO A 379 -9.19 -8.42 -31.85
CA PRO A 379 -8.89 -8.85 -30.50
C PRO A 379 -8.10 -10.17 -30.51
N VAL A 380 -6.98 -10.23 -29.81
CA VAL A 380 -6.21 -11.44 -29.54
C VAL A 380 -6.58 -11.95 -28.14
N ASN A 381 -6.98 -13.22 -28.03
CA ASN A 381 -7.47 -13.79 -26.76
C ASN A 381 -8.54 -12.92 -26.07
N ASN A 382 -9.41 -12.29 -26.89
CA ASN A 382 -10.42 -11.35 -26.44
C ASN A 382 -9.84 -10.13 -25.67
N THR A 383 -8.64 -9.72 -26.06
CA THR A 383 -7.96 -8.49 -25.58
C THR A 383 -7.75 -7.59 -26.77
N TYR A 384 -8.14 -6.33 -26.62
CA TYR A 384 -7.83 -5.25 -27.57
C TYR A 384 -6.46 -4.66 -27.22
N PRO A 385 -5.88 -3.81 -28.11
CA PRO A 385 -4.63 -3.13 -27.78
C PRO A 385 -4.67 -2.46 -26.42
N GLY A 386 -3.65 -2.69 -25.61
CA GLY A 386 -3.51 -2.25 -24.23
C GLY A 386 -2.83 -3.27 -23.34
N SER A 387 -3.06 -3.16 -22.05
CA SER A 387 -2.48 -4.05 -21.05
C SER A 387 -3.53 -4.95 -20.38
N GLY A 388 -3.09 -6.11 -19.93
CA GLY A 388 -3.96 -7.05 -19.19
C GLY A 388 -3.21 -7.77 -18.08
N GLU A 389 -3.90 -8.00 -16.97
CA GLU A 389 -3.39 -8.76 -15.85
C GLU A 389 -4.48 -9.68 -15.31
N LEU A 390 -4.18 -10.97 -15.21
CA LEU A 390 -5.02 -11.95 -14.54
C LEU A 390 -4.23 -12.56 -13.38
N THR A 391 -4.69 -12.33 -12.17
CA THR A 391 -4.10 -12.86 -10.95
C THR A 391 -5.04 -13.85 -10.28
N SER A 392 -4.54 -15.01 -9.88
CA SER A 392 -5.26 -15.96 -9.03
C SER A 392 -4.39 -16.32 -7.84
N SER A 393 -4.92 -16.22 -6.63
CA SER A 393 -4.19 -16.47 -5.39
C SER A 393 -4.96 -17.43 -4.50
N LEU A 394 -4.25 -18.36 -3.88
CA LEU A 394 -4.76 -19.28 -2.87
C LEU A 394 -3.78 -19.30 -1.69
N GLY A 395 -4.25 -18.91 -0.52
CA GLY A 395 -3.47 -18.91 0.72
C GLY A 395 -4.15 -19.71 1.83
N LEU A 396 -3.38 -20.52 2.53
CA LEU A 396 -3.79 -21.25 3.72
C LEU A 396 -2.89 -20.85 4.88
N GLY A 397 -3.48 -20.54 6.02
CA GLY A 397 -2.76 -20.19 7.24
C GLY A 397 -3.26 -20.98 8.44
N TYR A 398 -2.38 -21.18 9.40
CA TYR A 398 -2.73 -21.77 10.69
C TYR A 398 -2.02 -21.04 11.83
N ASN A 399 -2.79 -20.55 12.77
CA ASN A 399 -2.32 -19.90 13.99
C ASN A 399 -2.53 -20.85 15.16
N MET A 400 -1.48 -21.10 15.93
CA MET A 400 -1.48 -22.00 17.07
C MET A 400 -0.76 -21.36 18.25
N GLN A 401 -1.30 -21.53 19.44
CA GLN A 401 -0.63 -21.15 20.70
C GLN A 401 -0.01 -22.38 21.36
N LEU A 402 1.30 -22.34 21.59
CA LEU A 402 2.06 -23.38 22.29
C LEU A 402 2.66 -22.80 23.58
N GLY A 403 1.91 -22.85 24.68
CA GLY A 403 2.31 -22.19 25.91
C GLY A 403 2.47 -20.66 25.68
N PRO A 404 3.63 -20.06 25.98
CA PRO A 404 3.86 -18.64 25.77
C PRO A 404 4.18 -18.28 24.30
N VAL A 405 4.35 -19.26 23.41
CA VAL A 405 4.77 -19.04 22.03
C VAL A 405 3.57 -19.14 21.09
N ALA A 406 3.32 -18.08 20.35
CA ALA A 406 2.37 -18.08 19.22
C ALA A 406 3.11 -18.47 17.93
N LEU A 407 2.61 -19.50 17.25
CA LEU A 407 3.10 -19.94 15.95
C LEU A 407 2.11 -19.57 14.86
N ASN A 408 2.63 -19.04 13.76
CA ASN A 408 1.89 -18.76 12.53
C ASN A 408 2.58 -19.49 11.39
N ALA A 409 1.88 -20.39 10.72
CA ALA A 409 2.34 -21.08 9.53
C ALA A 409 1.44 -20.72 8.35
N SER A 410 2.02 -20.48 7.19
CA SER A 410 1.27 -20.23 5.96
C SER A 410 1.90 -20.92 4.77
N VAL A 411 1.05 -21.32 3.82
CA VAL A 411 1.43 -21.76 2.49
C VAL A 411 0.54 -21.09 1.47
N TYR A 412 1.07 -20.80 0.30
CA TYR A 412 0.31 -20.12 -0.75
C TYR A 412 0.78 -20.49 -2.16
N GLY A 413 -0.10 -20.27 -3.11
CA GLY A 413 0.18 -20.35 -4.53
C GLY A 413 -0.45 -19.17 -5.27
N ASP A 414 0.32 -18.55 -6.15
CA ASP A 414 -0.10 -17.47 -7.03
C ASP A 414 0.12 -17.90 -8.50
N TRP A 415 -0.83 -17.55 -9.35
CA TRP A 415 -0.78 -17.73 -10.79
C TRP A 415 -1.10 -16.41 -11.45
N HIS A 416 -0.21 -15.94 -12.29
CA HIS A 416 -0.35 -14.67 -13.01
C HIS A 416 -0.32 -14.90 -14.51
N GLU A 417 -1.11 -14.11 -15.22
CA GLU A 417 -1.03 -13.90 -16.65
C GLU A 417 -0.87 -12.40 -16.88
N THR A 418 0.18 -12.00 -17.56
CA THR A 418 0.35 -10.61 -18.01
C THR A 418 0.26 -10.55 -19.52
N ILE A 419 -0.41 -9.51 -20.03
CA ILE A 419 -0.57 -9.28 -21.46
C ILE A 419 -0.16 -7.85 -21.76
N GLN A 420 0.65 -7.70 -22.80
CA GLN A 420 0.95 -6.45 -23.47
C GLN A 420 0.53 -6.58 -24.94
N TYR A 421 -0.35 -5.70 -25.40
CA TYR A 421 -0.80 -5.65 -26.79
C TYR A 421 -0.55 -4.24 -27.32
N ASP A 422 0.59 -4.05 -27.96
CA ASP A 422 0.97 -2.79 -28.57
C ASP A 422 0.45 -2.72 -30.00
N ALA A 423 -0.15 -1.59 -30.34
CA ALA A 423 -0.63 -1.30 -31.69
C ALA A 423 0.03 -0.02 -32.21
N SER A 424 0.44 -0.03 -33.45
CA SER A 424 0.98 1.14 -34.13
C SER A 424 0.09 1.55 -35.28
N SER A 425 0.10 2.86 -35.55
CA SER A 425 -0.72 3.39 -36.65
C SER A 425 -0.12 3.14 -38.02
N ALA A 426 -0.99 3.20 -38.99
CA ALA A 426 -0.73 2.97 -40.40
C ALA A 426 0.00 4.09 -41.16
N GLU A 427 0.26 5.22 -40.49
CA GLU A 427 0.73 6.42 -41.22
C GLU A 427 2.24 6.60 -41.11
N TYR A 428 2.99 5.70 -41.71
CA TYR A 428 4.43 5.86 -41.87
C TYR A 428 4.74 6.38 -43.29
N ASN A 429 5.47 7.48 -43.39
CA ASN A 429 5.74 8.19 -44.65
C ASN A 429 7.02 7.79 -45.37
N ASP A 430 7.47 6.56 -45.24
CA ASP A 430 8.57 6.05 -46.04
C ASP A 430 8.04 5.24 -47.22
N THR A 431 8.53 5.57 -48.41
CA THR A 431 8.02 5.02 -49.69
C THR A 431 8.21 3.52 -49.87
N THR A 432 9.04 2.87 -49.07
CA THR A 432 9.32 1.42 -49.13
C THR A 432 8.53 0.64 -48.06
N MET A 433 8.33 1.19 -46.87
CA MET A 433 7.55 0.58 -45.78
C MET A 433 6.07 0.97 -45.82
N GLN A 434 5.70 2.03 -46.53
CA GLN A 434 4.33 2.56 -46.60
C GLN A 434 3.27 1.52 -46.93
N LYS A 435 3.59 0.53 -47.69
CA LYS A 435 2.62 -0.47 -48.16
C LYS A 435 2.38 -1.58 -47.14
N GLU A 436 3.38 -1.89 -46.35
CA GLU A 436 3.31 -2.93 -45.31
C GLU A 436 2.70 -2.40 -43.99
N LEU A 437 2.88 -1.13 -43.71
CA LEU A 437 2.35 -0.46 -42.51
C LEU A 437 1.05 0.31 -42.76
N ALA A 438 0.62 0.44 -44.04
CA ALA A 438 -0.59 1.20 -44.39
C ALA A 438 -1.87 0.71 -43.68
N ASP A 439 -1.89 -0.52 -43.19
CA ASP A 439 -3.01 -1.14 -42.49
C ASP A 439 -2.71 -1.36 -41.00
N GLY A 440 -1.67 -0.71 -40.44
CA GLY A 440 -1.24 -0.89 -39.06
C GLY A 440 -0.44 -2.16 -38.83
N CYS A 441 0.17 -2.24 -37.65
CA CYS A 441 0.80 -3.47 -37.18
C CYS A 441 0.60 -3.61 -35.65
N PHE A 442 0.80 -4.79 -35.12
CA PHE A 442 0.69 -5.02 -33.69
C PHE A 442 1.73 -6.04 -33.20
N TYR A 443 2.04 -5.89 -31.90
CA TYR A 443 2.84 -6.81 -31.12
C TYR A 443 2.00 -7.27 -29.92
N TYR A 444 1.89 -8.57 -29.69
CA TYR A 444 1.16 -9.15 -28.58
C TYR A 444 2.09 -10.08 -27.81
N ASP A 445 2.25 -9.79 -26.52
CA ASP A 445 3.07 -10.58 -25.62
C ASP A 445 2.22 -11.04 -24.43
N LYS A 446 2.22 -12.36 -24.17
CA LYS A 446 1.53 -12.96 -23.03
C LYS A 446 2.50 -13.82 -22.26
N ASN A 447 2.60 -13.58 -20.96
CA ASN A 447 3.45 -14.34 -20.06
C ASN A 447 2.59 -14.95 -18.95
N GLU A 448 2.83 -16.22 -18.65
CA GLU A 448 2.21 -16.91 -17.51
C GLU A 448 3.28 -17.36 -16.52
N ASP A 449 3.06 -17.08 -15.25
CA ASP A 449 3.95 -17.45 -14.17
C ASP A 449 3.22 -18.06 -12.98
N ARG A 450 4.00 -18.74 -12.16
CA ARG A 450 3.53 -19.36 -10.91
C ARG A 450 4.51 -19.13 -9.80
N THR A 451 4.00 -18.75 -8.63
CA THR A 451 4.76 -18.70 -7.38
C THR A 451 4.15 -19.66 -6.36
N LEU A 452 4.98 -20.48 -5.73
CA LEU A 452 4.59 -21.30 -4.59
C LEU A 452 5.45 -20.88 -3.40
N GLY A 453 4.84 -20.64 -2.25
CA GLY A 453 5.57 -20.16 -1.10
C GLY A 453 5.00 -20.62 0.23
N GLY A 454 5.77 -20.39 1.28
CA GLY A 454 5.34 -20.65 2.64
C GLY A 454 6.19 -19.93 3.65
N SER A 455 5.63 -19.73 4.83
CA SER A 455 6.32 -19.09 5.94
C SER A 455 5.99 -19.78 7.27
N LEU A 456 6.94 -19.72 8.19
CA LEU A 456 6.75 -20.12 9.57
C LEU A 456 7.29 -18.99 10.45
N GLN A 457 6.47 -18.50 11.37
CA GLN A 457 6.79 -17.45 12.29
C GLN A 457 6.45 -17.86 13.72
N ALA A 458 7.35 -17.58 14.65
CA ALA A 458 7.14 -17.74 16.07
C ALA A 458 7.22 -16.38 16.76
N SER A 459 6.34 -16.12 17.70
CA SER A 459 6.40 -14.91 18.53
C SER A 459 6.10 -15.23 19.99
N THR A 460 6.71 -14.48 20.89
CA THR A 460 6.46 -14.60 22.32
C THR A 460 6.61 -13.25 23.00
N ALA A 461 5.79 -13.02 24.01
CA ALA A 461 5.97 -11.91 24.92
C ALA A 461 6.88 -12.32 26.08
N TYR A 462 7.62 -11.36 26.63
CA TYR A 462 8.49 -11.57 27.77
C TYR A 462 8.42 -10.42 28.77
N LYS A 463 8.78 -10.71 30.01
CA LYS A 463 8.88 -9.73 31.08
C LYS A 463 10.27 -9.84 31.73
N ALA A 464 10.94 -8.70 31.91
CA ALA A 464 12.25 -8.61 32.54
C ALA A 464 12.24 -7.51 33.61
N GLY A 465 11.94 -7.90 34.88
CA GLY A 465 11.69 -6.95 35.97
C GLY A 465 10.43 -6.11 35.67
N SER A 466 10.57 -4.78 35.65
CA SER A 466 9.49 -3.83 35.31
C SER A 466 9.33 -3.63 33.81
N MET A 467 10.26 -4.11 32.99
CA MET A 467 10.24 -3.99 31.54
C MET A 467 9.52 -5.17 30.91
N GLN A 468 8.88 -4.93 29.78
CA GLN A 468 8.20 -5.96 29.00
C GLN A 468 8.48 -5.78 27.52
N GLY A 469 8.29 -6.85 26.77
CA GLY A 469 8.47 -6.80 25.33
C GLY A 469 7.92 -8.02 24.62
N ASN A 470 8.06 -8.01 23.31
CA ASN A 470 7.84 -9.18 22.48
C ASN A 470 8.98 -9.40 21.52
N VAL A 471 9.20 -10.64 21.15
CA VAL A 471 10.13 -11.03 20.10
C VAL A 471 9.40 -11.89 19.09
N LEU A 472 9.82 -11.76 17.85
CA LEU A 472 9.28 -12.49 16.71
C LEU A 472 10.47 -12.95 15.87
N ALA A 473 10.42 -14.18 15.36
CA ALA A 473 11.35 -14.68 14.37
C ALA A 473 10.62 -15.54 13.35
N GLY A 474 11.08 -15.55 12.13
CA GLY A 474 10.45 -16.32 11.08
C GLY A 474 11.37 -16.66 9.92
N VAL A 475 10.90 -17.63 9.14
CA VAL A 475 11.52 -18.07 7.89
C VAL A 475 10.45 -18.08 6.80
N GLN A 476 10.83 -17.71 5.58
CA GLN A 476 9.99 -17.73 4.39
C GLN A 476 10.76 -18.37 3.24
N PHE A 477 10.06 -19.14 2.43
CA PHE A 477 10.55 -19.71 1.19
C PHE A 477 9.59 -19.40 0.06
N GLU A 478 10.12 -19.06 -1.13
CA GLU A 478 9.36 -18.89 -2.37
C GLU A 478 10.07 -19.62 -3.51
N HIS A 479 9.27 -20.26 -4.35
CA HIS A 479 9.65 -20.84 -5.64
C HIS A 479 8.83 -20.16 -6.73
N PHE A 480 9.48 -19.46 -7.64
CA PHE A 480 8.89 -18.78 -8.79
C PHE A 480 9.28 -19.51 -10.08
N ALA A 481 8.36 -19.61 -11.04
CA ALA A 481 8.63 -20.16 -12.34
C ALA A 481 7.74 -19.54 -13.41
N VAL A 482 8.31 -19.19 -14.55
CA VAL A 482 7.55 -18.87 -15.76
C VAL A 482 7.10 -20.17 -16.41
N THR A 483 5.81 -20.29 -16.68
CA THR A 483 5.16 -21.52 -17.12
C THR A 483 4.82 -21.51 -18.59
N ASP A 484 4.45 -20.34 -19.15
CA ASP A 484 4.13 -20.21 -20.57
C ASP A 484 4.42 -18.80 -21.10
N LEU A 485 4.72 -18.74 -22.40
CA LEU A 485 5.04 -17.51 -23.13
C LEU A 485 4.42 -17.62 -24.52
N LEU A 486 3.82 -16.51 -24.99
CA LEU A 486 3.30 -16.39 -26.35
C LEU A 486 3.58 -14.99 -26.88
N THR A 487 4.34 -14.90 -27.95
CA THR A 487 4.59 -13.66 -28.67
C THR A 487 4.02 -13.76 -30.07
N LEU A 488 3.20 -12.79 -30.48
CA LEU A 488 2.59 -12.75 -31.81
C LEU A 488 2.87 -11.39 -32.47
N PHE A 489 3.16 -11.43 -33.75
CA PHE A 489 3.21 -10.24 -34.59
C PHE A 489 2.07 -10.27 -35.61
N GLY A 490 1.53 -9.12 -35.95
CA GLY A 490 0.51 -9.00 -36.97
C GLY A 490 0.72 -7.75 -37.81
N TYR A 491 0.56 -7.93 -39.14
CA TYR A 491 0.52 -6.83 -40.10
C TYR A 491 -0.92 -6.60 -40.52
N GLY A 492 -1.31 -5.32 -40.55
CA GLY A 492 -2.70 -4.92 -40.77
C GLY A 492 -3.60 -5.11 -39.58
N TYR A 493 -4.68 -4.34 -39.56
CA TYR A 493 -5.66 -4.34 -38.46
C TYR A 493 -6.32 -5.71 -38.21
N THR A 494 -6.44 -6.52 -39.27
CA THR A 494 -7.13 -7.83 -39.25
C THR A 494 -6.25 -8.98 -39.67
N GLY A 495 -4.96 -8.72 -39.90
CA GLY A 495 -3.98 -9.70 -40.34
C GLY A 495 -3.88 -10.90 -39.42
N MET A 496 -3.44 -12.03 -39.94
CA MET A 496 -3.13 -13.18 -39.08
C MET A 496 -1.89 -12.87 -38.28
N ALA A 497 -1.96 -13.10 -36.96
CA ALA A 497 -0.81 -13.05 -36.13
C ALA A 497 0.12 -14.24 -36.45
N GLU A 498 1.36 -13.98 -36.73
CA GLU A 498 2.40 -14.97 -36.82
C GLU A 498 3.05 -15.13 -35.45
N GLU A 499 3.39 -16.37 -35.08
CA GLU A 499 4.16 -16.63 -33.89
C GLU A 499 5.56 -16.05 -34.09
N GLY A 500 5.90 -15.06 -33.26
CA GLY A 500 7.20 -14.39 -33.31
C GLY A 500 8.27 -15.17 -32.58
N ASP A 501 9.50 -15.03 -32.99
CA ASP A 501 10.63 -15.49 -32.22
C ASP A 501 10.66 -14.75 -30.88
N GLN A 502 10.73 -15.49 -29.80
CA GLN A 502 10.90 -14.91 -28.47
C GLN A 502 12.32 -14.33 -28.41
N LEU A 503 12.41 -13.03 -28.18
CA LEU A 503 13.68 -12.34 -27.98
C LEU A 503 14.48 -12.92 -26.82
N VAL A 504 13.77 -13.52 -25.83
CA VAL A 504 14.37 -14.04 -24.59
C VAL A 504 13.63 -15.27 -24.11
N ASP A 505 14.36 -16.37 -23.83
CA ASP A 505 13.78 -17.53 -23.15
C ASP A 505 13.55 -17.24 -21.66
N LEU A 506 12.30 -16.98 -21.29
CA LEU A 506 11.88 -16.73 -19.92
C LEU A 506 11.43 -18.02 -19.18
N LYS A 507 11.37 -19.21 -19.81
CA LYS A 507 10.87 -20.44 -19.17
C LYS A 507 11.84 -21.03 -18.14
N HIS A 508 12.14 -20.25 -17.11
CA HIS A 508 13.05 -20.62 -16.03
C HIS A 508 12.41 -20.40 -14.66
N HIS A 509 13.14 -20.74 -13.61
CA HIS A 509 12.66 -20.65 -12.24
C HIS A 509 13.72 -20.06 -11.29
N GLU A 510 13.25 -19.54 -10.17
CA GLU A 510 14.08 -18.99 -9.08
C GLU A 510 13.58 -19.45 -7.73
N ASN A 511 14.48 -19.44 -6.75
CA ASN A 511 14.16 -19.73 -5.36
C ASN A 511 14.65 -18.61 -4.47
N SER A 512 13.91 -18.32 -3.40
CA SER A 512 14.36 -17.39 -2.37
C SER A 512 14.11 -17.92 -0.97
N TRP A 513 15.05 -17.64 -0.08
CA TRP A 513 14.95 -17.90 1.36
C TRP A 513 15.10 -16.60 2.11
N SER A 514 14.31 -16.43 3.14
CA SER A 514 14.36 -15.26 3.99
C SER A 514 14.27 -15.63 5.45
N PHE A 515 15.12 -15.00 6.26
CA PHE A 515 15.17 -15.15 7.71
C PHE A 515 14.99 -13.79 8.34
N TYR A 516 14.05 -13.64 9.25
CA TYR A 516 13.78 -12.36 9.88
C TYR A 516 13.52 -12.48 11.36
N ALA A 517 13.89 -11.43 12.10
CA ALA A 517 13.62 -11.29 13.51
C ALA A 517 13.28 -9.86 13.86
N GLN A 518 12.41 -9.67 14.84
CA GLN A 518 12.03 -8.39 15.38
C GLN A 518 11.90 -8.47 16.90
N ALA A 519 12.30 -7.41 17.59
CA ALA A 519 12.10 -7.23 19.01
C ALA A 519 11.48 -5.87 19.28
N LYS A 520 10.44 -5.84 20.11
CA LYS A 520 9.82 -4.63 20.65
C LYS A 520 9.99 -4.66 22.16
N HIS A 521 10.65 -3.66 22.72
CA HIS A 521 11.00 -3.58 24.13
C HIS A 521 10.51 -2.26 24.74
N HIS A 522 9.73 -2.36 25.80
CA HIS A 522 9.26 -1.22 26.57
C HIS A 522 10.21 -1.00 27.77
N PHE A 523 11.11 -0.03 27.65
CA PHE A 523 11.95 0.41 28.78
C PHE A 523 11.10 1.10 29.85
N LEU A 524 10.15 1.90 29.40
CA LEU A 524 9.13 2.57 30.19
C LEU A 524 7.79 2.41 29.46
N PRO A 525 6.65 2.58 30.10
CA PRO A 525 5.36 2.61 29.40
C PRO A 525 5.31 3.64 28.26
N THR A 526 6.10 4.71 28.38
CA THR A 526 6.18 5.82 27.43
C THR A 526 7.36 5.75 26.48
N LEU A 527 8.30 4.78 26.65
CA LEU A 527 9.51 4.67 25.84
C LEU A 527 9.69 3.25 25.32
N ILE A 528 9.58 3.11 24.00
CA ILE A 528 9.65 1.84 23.29
C ILE A 528 10.81 1.87 22.30
N LEU A 529 11.57 0.77 22.27
CA LEU A 529 12.53 0.47 21.21
C LEU A 529 11.98 -0.68 20.37
N ASN A 530 11.93 -0.50 19.05
CA ASN A 530 11.63 -1.55 18.10
C ASN A 530 12.85 -1.75 17.19
N ALA A 531 13.35 -2.98 17.11
CA ALA A 531 14.47 -3.36 16.26
C ALA A 531 14.09 -4.56 15.41
N GLY A 532 14.39 -4.50 14.12
CA GLY A 532 14.12 -5.58 13.18
C GLY A 532 15.30 -5.81 12.25
N LEU A 533 15.47 -7.05 11.83
CA LEU A 533 16.51 -7.47 10.90
C LEU A 533 15.96 -8.57 10.00
N ARG A 534 16.22 -8.48 8.71
CA ARG A 534 15.91 -9.53 7.74
C ARG A 534 17.13 -9.79 6.86
N TYR A 535 17.34 -11.07 6.57
CA TYR A 535 18.36 -11.55 5.66
C TYR A 535 17.71 -12.39 4.57
N ASP A 536 17.86 -11.97 3.32
CA ASP A 536 17.31 -12.59 2.13
C ASP A 536 18.42 -13.21 1.28
N ILE A 537 18.21 -14.44 0.81
CA ILE A 537 19.08 -15.17 -0.13
C ILE A 537 18.24 -15.46 -1.37
N ARG A 538 18.67 -14.98 -2.53
CA ARG A 538 17.98 -15.20 -3.80
C ARG A 538 18.88 -15.95 -4.77
N TYR A 539 18.41 -17.12 -5.18
CA TYR A 539 19.03 -17.93 -6.22
C TYR A 539 18.44 -17.51 -7.56
N ARG A 540 19.13 -16.59 -8.23
CA ARG A 540 18.65 -15.93 -9.43
C ARG A 540 19.00 -16.71 -10.68
N PHE A 541 18.07 -16.75 -11.63
CA PHE A 541 18.36 -17.08 -13.02
C PHE A 541 19.00 -15.86 -13.72
N ALA A 542 19.84 -16.11 -14.67
CA ALA A 542 20.49 -15.12 -15.55
C ALA A 542 21.60 -14.26 -14.92
N MET A 543 21.70 -14.19 -13.59
CA MET A 543 22.72 -13.38 -12.88
C MET A 543 23.23 -14.10 -11.64
N ASP A 544 24.31 -13.58 -11.04
CA ASP A 544 24.85 -14.08 -9.78
C ASP A 544 23.79 -14.03 -8.66
N ASN A 545 23.83 -15.01 -7.78
CA ASN A 545 22.98 -15.03 -6.57
C ASN A 545 23.26 -13.80 -5.71
N VAL A 546 22.23 -13.29 -5.05
CA VAL A 546 22.34 -12.10 -4.23
C VAL A 546 21.86 -12.36 -2.80
N THR A 547 22.47 -11.64 -1.87
CA THR A 547 22.06 -11.62 -0.47
C THR A 547 21.84 -10.17 -0.04
N ASN A 548 20.74 -9.93 0.68
CA ASN A 548 20.37 -8.61 1.13
C ASN A 548 20.12 -8.61 2.64
N LEU A 549 20.60 -7.58 3.33
CA LEU A 549 20.36 -7.35 4.74
C LEU A 549 19.54 -6.08 4.92
N SER A 550 18.41 -6.18 5.61
CA SER A 550 17.48 -5.07 5.84
C SER A 550 17.30 -4.81 7.34
N PRO A 551 18.07 -3.89 7.92
CA PRO A 551 17.90 -3.45 9.30
C PRO A 551 16.81 -2.40 9.44
N ARG A 552 16.14 -2.38 10.61
CA ARG A 552 15.24 -1.31 11.06
C ARG A 552 15.42 -1.06 12.54
N LEU A 553 15.41 0.21 12.93
CA LEU A 553 15.47 0.64 14.32
C LEU A 553 14.52 1.83 14.50
N ALA A 554 13.61 1.74 15.48
CA ALA A 554 12.69 2.83 15.82
C ALA A 554 12.68 3.07 17.32
N LEU A 555 12.89 4.31 17.72
CA LEU A 555 12.70 4.79 19.09
C LEU A 555 11.41 5.60 19.15
N ILE A 556 10.48 5.17 20.01
CA ILE A 556 9.15 5.76 20.14
C ILE A 556 9.01 6.29 21.57
N TYR A 557 8.69 7.57 21.69
CA TYR A 557 8.49 8.25 22.96
C TYR A 557 7.13 8.94 23.00
N THR A 558 6.26 8.46 23.91
CA THR A 558 4.90 8.97 24.07
C THR A 558 4.70 9.48 25.50
N PRO A 559 5.15 10.72 25.79
CA PRO A 559 5.02 11.30 27.14
C PRO A 559 3.57 11.55 27.54
N ARG A 560 2.69 11.78 26.57
CA ARG A 560 1.26 12.04 26.75
C ARG A 560 0.50 11.77 25.46
N ASP A 561 -0.81 11.63 25.52
CA ASP A 561 -1.69 11.29 24.39
C ASP A 561 -1.65 12.31 23.25
N GLU A 562 -1.40 13.57 23.59
CA GLU A 562 -1.29 14.65 22.59
C GLU A 562 0.04 14.68 21.85
N LEU A 563 1.05 13.91 22.31
CA LEU A 563 2.39 13.94 21.75
C LEU A 563 3.03 12.56 21.71
N ASN A 564 3.25 12.05 20.53
CA ASN A 564 4.05 10.86 20.22
C ASN A 564 5.18 11.24 19.27
N LEU A 565 6.39 10.91 19.63
CA LEU A 565 7.60 11.17 18.87
C LEU A 565 8.20 9.85 18.42
N LYS A 566 8.52 9.71 17.13
CA LYS A 566 9.18 8.52 16.58
C LYS A 566 10.39 8.92 15.77
N LEU A 567 11.54 8.32 16.09
CA LEU A 567 12.74 8.42 15.27
C LEU A 567 13.03 7.04 14.71
N THR A 568 13.00 6.94 13.37
CA THR A 568 13.14 5.66 12.66
C THR A 568 14.30 5.72 11.69
N TYR A 569 15.17 4.72 11.76
CA TYR A 569 16.14 4.37 10.75
C TYR A 569 15.74 3.04 10.11
N SER A 570 15.68 2.98 8.79
CA SER A 570 15.34 1.75 8.08
C SER A 570 16.07 1.67 6.74
N GLN A 571 16.40 0.45 6.35
CA GLN A 571 16.92 0.14 5.04
C GLN A 571 16.07 -0.95 4.38
N ALA A 572 15.79 -0.77 3.11
CA ALA A 572 15.07 -1.72 2.28
C ALA A 572 15.80 -1.93 0.96
N PHE A 573 15.42 -3.00 0.25
CA PHE A 573 15.94 -3.33 -1.06
C PHE A 573 14.84 -3.77 -2.02
N VAL A 574 15.15 -3.61 -3.31
CA VAL A 574 14.44 -4.27 -4.40
C VAL A 574 15.47 -4.90 -5.33
N ASP A 575 15.34 -6.18 -5.57
CA ASP A 575 16.11 -6.86 -6.62
C ASP A 575 15.41 -6.64 -7.97
N MET A 576 16.19 -6.45 -9.02
CA MET A 576 15.66 -6.32 -10.38
C MET A 576 14.70 -7.48 -10.70
N SER A 577 13.61 -7.20 -11.38
CA SER A 577 12.60 -8.20 -11.72
C SER A 577 13.20 -9.31 -12.62
N PHE A 578 12.55 -10.46 -12.61
CA PHE A 578 12.99 -11.61 -13.41
C PHE A 578 13.05 -11.28 -14.91
N LYS A 579 12.01 -10.64 -15.44
CA LYS A 579 11.90 -10.25 -16.86
C LYS A 579 13.06 -9.34 -17.28
N TYR A 580 13.30 -8.28 -16.53
CA TYR A 580 14.36 -7.33 -16.84
C TYR A 580 15.77 -7.91 -16.69
N ARG A 581 16.02 -8.75 -15.68
CA ARG A 581 17.32 -9.44 -15.56
C ARG A 581 17.63 -10.35 -16.75
N THR A 582 16.63 -11.11 -17.18
CA THR A 582 16.79 -12.01 -18.30
C THR A 582 17.07 -11.23 -19.58
N LEU A 583 16.31 -10.14 -19.81
CA LEU A 583 16.54 -9.25 -20.96
C LEU A 583 17.95 -8.62 -20.93
N MET A 584 18.39 -8.13 -19.77
CA MET A 584 19.72 -7.51 -19.65
C MET A 584 20.85 -8.49 -19.91
N ARG A 585 20.69 -9.74 -19.50
CA ARG A 585 21.67 -10.80 -19.82
C ARG A 585 21.81 -11.02 -21.33
N GLU A 586 20.71 -11.05 -22.08
CA GLU A 586 20.74 -11.28 -23.54
C GLU A 586 21.50 -10.16 -24.27
N ILE A 587 21.45 -8.95 -23.78
CA ILE A 587 22.24 -7.83 -24.34
C ILE A 587 23.65 -7.71 -23.73
N GLY A 588 24.10 -8.73 -22.97
CA GLY A 588 25.45 -8.81 -22.40
C GLY A 588 25.68 -7.96 -21.16
N ASN A 589 24.63 -7.48 -20.49
CA ASN A 589 24.71 -6.72 -19.26
C ASN A 589 24.22 -7.56 -18.06
N ASP A 590 25.15 -8.24 -17.39
CA ASP A 590 24.88 -9.22 -16.33
C ASP A 590 25.24 -8.74 -14.89
N LYS A 591 25.55 -7.43 -14.71
CA LYS A 591 26.11 -6.90 -13.46
C LYS A 591 25.16 -5.98 -12.67
N PHE A 592 23.90 -6.33 -12.61
CA PHE A 592 22.93 -5.56 -11.85
C PHE A 592 22.93 -5.90 -10.37
N GLN A 593 22.93 -4.87 -9.54
CA GLN A 593 22.80 -4.95 -8.09
C GLN A 593 21.36 -4.62 -7.67
N SER A 594 20.97 -5.06 -6.46
CA SER A 594 19.71 -4.63 -5.89
C SER A 594 19.69 -3.11 -5.68
N GLN A 595 18.53 -2.52 -5.87
CA GLN A 595 18.25 -1.14 -5.50
C GLN A 595 18.10 -1.05 -3.98
N TYR A 596 18.58 0.03 -3.38
CA TYR A 596 18.48 0.26 -1.93
C TYR A 596 17.83 1.60 -1.63
N LEU A 597 17.06 1.62 -0.55
CA LEU A 597 16.61 2.84 0.11
C LEU A 597 17.04 2.82 1.57
N THR A 598 17.80 3.81 1.97
CA THR A 598 18.09 4.12 3.37
C THR A 598 17.30 5.36 3.77
N ALA A 599 16.46 5.28 4.80
CA ALA A 599 15.64 6.37 5.28
C ALA A 599 15.87 6.67 6.75
N LEU A 600 15.89 7.96 7.07
CA LEU A 600 15.80 8.50 8.43
C LEU A 600 14.54 9.35 8.51
N GLN A 601 13.66 9.03 9.46
CA GLN A 601 12.36 9.68 9.60
C GLN A 601 12.15 10.14 11.04
N LEU A 602 11.63 11.35 11.21
CA LEU A 602 11.16 11.91 12.48
C LEU A 602 9.68 12.21 12.37
N SER A 603 8.86 11.44 13.08
CA SER A 603 7.41 11.63 13.10
C SER A 603 6.96 12.23 14.42
N VAL A 604 6.04 13.18 14.35
CA VAL A 604 5.38 13.82 15.48
C VAL A 604 3.88 13.68 15.26
N MET A 605 3.22 12.94 16.13
CA MET A 605 1.78 12.69 15.98
C MET A 605 1.06 12.77 17.33
N GLY A 606 -0.25 12.98 17.29
CA GLY A 606 -1.05 13.03 18.51
C GLY A 606 -2.51 13.35 18.26
N LYS A 607 -3.29 13.38 19.37
CA LYS A 607 -4.72 13.70 19.37
C LYS A 607 -4.99 14.81 20.37
N ILE A 608 -5.50 15.91 19.89
CA ILE A 608 -5.91 17.05 20.72
C ILE A 608 -7.41 16.92 20.98
N ALA A 609 -7.77 16.20 22.04
CA ALA A 609 -9.16 15.83 22.33
C ALA A 609 -10.12 17.02 22.41
N PRO A 610 -9.80 18.17 23.05
CA PRO A 610 -10.69 19.34 23.09
C PRO A 610 -11.02 19.90 21.70
N LEU A 611 -10.07 19.83 20.75
CA LEU A 611 -10.23 20.27 19.38
C LEU A 611 -10.76 19.19 18.44
N ARG A 612 -10.88 17.94 18.93
CA ARG A 612 -11.26 16.75 18.12
C ARG A 612 -10.39 16.59 16.88
N LEU A 613 -9.14 16.96 17.04
CA LEU A 613 -8.14 16.99 15.98
C LEU A 613 -7.10 15.90 16.25
N SER A 614 -6.83 15.06 15.24
CA SER A 614 -5.62 14.24 15.18
C SER A 614 -4.68 14.80 14.13
N TYR A 615 -3.38 14.71 14.41
CA TYR A 615 -2.34 15.19 13.50
C TYR A 615 -1.19 14.19 13.40
N ASP A 616 -0.52 14.19 12.26
CA ASP A 616 0.70 13.44 11.98
C ASP A 616 1.58 14.30 11.07
N VAL A 617 2.80 14.58 11.52
CA VAL A 617 3.81 15.32 10.77
C VAL A 617 5.06 14.45 10.70
N ASN A 618 5.55 14.18 9.50
CA ASN A 618 6.71 13.35 9.25
C ASN A 618 7.75 14.12 8.44
N LEU A 619 8.95 14.25 8.99
CA LEU A 619 10.15 14.73 8.30
C LEU A 619 10.95 13.52 7.87
N PHE A 620 11.37 13.47 6.62
CA PHE A 620 12.16 12.38 6.10
C PHE A 620 13.42 12.85 5.35
N TYR A 621 14.44 12.02 5.43
CA TYR A 621 15.61 12.03 4.56
C TYR A 621 15.73 10.65 3.94
N ASN A 622 15.73 10.58 2.63
CA ASN A 622 15.88 9.34 1.86
C ASN A 622 17.16 9.37 1.03
N GLN A 623 17.80 8.21 0.94
CA GLN A 623 18.93 7.95 0.06
C GLN A 623 18.64 6.67 -0.73
N PHE A 624 18.32 6.84 -2.00
CA PHE A 624 18.20 5.76 -2.97
C PHE A 624 19.55 5.55 -3.66
N GLU A 625 19.92 4.30 -3.85
CA GLU A 625 21.17 3.89 -4.50
C GLU A 625 20.89 2.71 -5.43
N ASN A 626 21.67 2.63 -6.51
CA ASN A 626 21.55 1.61 -7.55
C ASN A 626 20.16 1.59 -8.21
N LEU A 627 19.49 2.75 -8.33
CA LEU A 627 18.20 2.81 -8.99
C LEU A 627 18.33 2.33 -10.43
N HIS A 628 17.40 1.49 -10.82
CA HIS A 628 17.29 1.01 -12.20
C HIS A 628 16.71 2.13 -13.06
N ILE A 629 17.39 2.43 -14.15
CA ILE A 629 17.01 3.48 -15.08
C ILE A 629 16.98 2.88 -16.46
N GLU A 630 15.80 2.86 -17.04
CA GLU A 630 15.58 2.47 -18.42
C GLU A 630 16.13 3.57 -19.34
N GLN A 631 16.90 3.17 -20.32
CA GLN A 631 17.44 4.02 -21.40
C GLN A 631 16.97 3.45 -22.74
N ILE A 632 17.04 4.21 -23.82
CA ILE A 632 16.46 3.87 -25.14
C ILE A 632 16.82 2.44 -25.59
N TYR A 633 18.04 1.99 -25.34
CA TYR A 633 18.52 0.66 -25.78
C TYR A 633 19.21 -0.13 -24.66
N SER A 634 19.12 0.35 -23.43
CA SER A 634 19.78 -0.30 -22.31
C SER A 634 19.10 0.07 -20.99
N MET A 635 19.48 -0.63 -19.95
CA MET A 635 19.14 -0.25 -18.59
C MET A 635 20.43 -0.15 -17.79
N ASN A 636 20.55 0.86 -16.93
CA ASN A 636 21.66 0.96 -16.01
C ASN A 636 21.18 0.83 -14.55
N ASN A 637 22.13 0.66 -13.64
CA ASN A 637 21.88 0.45 -12.21
C ASN A 637 22.78 1.41 -11.40
N GLU A 638 22.90 2.62 -11.86
CA GLU A 638 23.80 3.64 -11.28
C GLU A 638 23.02 4.85 -10.73
N GLY A 639 21.68 4.78 -10.75
CA GLY A 639 20.83 5.88 -10.30
C GLY A 639 20.99 6.16 -8.82
N VAL A 640 21.20 7.43 -8.47
CA VAL A 640 21.23 7.94 -7.09
C VAL A 640 20.24 9.06 -6.95
N LEU A 641 19.38 8.95 -5.93
CA LEU A 641 18.48 10.02 -5.53
C LEU A 641 18.58 10.25 -4.03
N ARG A 642 18.87 11.48 -3.60
CA ARG A 642 18.76 11.90 -2.21
C ARG A 642 17.77 13.03 -2.10
N ASN A 643 16.82 12.89 -1.21
CA ASN A 643 15.81 13.90 -0.99
C ASN A 643 15.45 14.08 0.48
N ILE A 644 14.94 15.26 0.80
CA ILE A 644 14.34 15.60 2.08
C ILE A 644 12.92 16.07 1.83
N GLY A 645 12.04 15.81 2.77
CA GLY A 645 10.67 16.29 2.62
C GLY A 645 9.87 16.29 3.91
N LEU A 646 8.68 16.83 3.77
CA LEU A 646 7.70 17.00 4.82
C LEU A 646 6.37 16.40 4.37
N GLU A 647 5.80 15.62 5.24
CA GLU A 647 4.42 15.15 5.16
C GLU A 647 3.65 15.66 6.36
N ALA A 648 2.42 16.09 6.16
CA ALA A 648 1.56 16.51 7.25
C ALA A 648 0.13 16.03 6.99
N THR A 649 -0.50 15.47 8.00
CA THR A 649 -1.92 15.08 7.97
C THR A 649 -2.62 15.65 9.19
N ALA A 650 -3.81 16.19 9.00
CA ALA A 650 -4.69 16.63 10.05
C ALA A 650 -6.10 16.11 9.80
N THR A 651 -6.72 15.53 10.82
CA THR A 651 -8.08 15.00 10.73
C THR A 651 -8.92 15.53 11.85
N TYR A 652 -10.02 16.18 11.47
CA TYR A 652 -11.06 16.65 12.38
C TYR A 652 -12.29 15.76 12.27
N SER A 653 -12.82 15.32 13.40
CA SER A 653 -14.03 14.48 13.41
C SER A 653 -14.97 14.92 14.54
N HIS A 654 -16.16 15.37 14.16
CA HIS A 654 -17.20 15.76 15.09
C HIS A 654 -18.60 15.45 14.57
N ASN A 655 -19.31 14.56 15.26
CA ASN A 655 -20.73 14.19 15.03
C ASN A 655 -21.15 14.11 13.54
N ARG A 656 -21.35 15.28 12.89
CA ARG A 656 -21.85 15.40 11.53
C ARG A 656 -20.78 15.78 10.51
N LEU A 657 -19.62 16.27 10.97
CA LEU A 657 -18.56 16.77 10.09
C LEU A 657 -17.28 15.97 10.28
N THR A 658 -16.78 15.40 9.23
CA THR A 658 -15.42 14.85 9.13
C THR A 658 -14.65 15.64 8.09
N ALA A 659 -13.45 16.07 8.42
CA ALA A 659 -12.56 16.73 7.48
C ALA A 659 -11.15 16.20 7.65
N SER A 660 -10.46 15.91 6.56
CA SER A 660 -9.05 15.53 6.59
C SER A 660 -8.29 16.33 5.55
N MET A 661 -7.11 16.79 5.94
CA MET A 661 -6.17 17.45 5.05
C MET A 661 -4.84 16.70 5.13
N ASN A 662 -4.23 16.47 3.99
CA ASN A 662 -2.85 16.05 3.92
C ASN A 662 -2.06 16.94 2.98
N ALA A 663 -0.79 17.15 3.29
CA ALA A 663 0.13 17.95 2.52
C ALA A 663 1.47 17.22 2.42
N TYR A 664 2.10 17.37 1.28
CA TYR A 664 3.42 16.83 0.99
C TYR A 664 4.27 17.87 0.30
N TRP A 665 5.54 17.91 0.66
CA TRP A 665 6.56 18.70 0.00
C TRP A 665 7.88 17.94 -0.04
N ASN A 666 8.58 18.02 -1.16
CA ASN A 666 9.84 17.32 -1.41
C ASN A 666 10.88 18.25 -2.05
N LYS A 667 12.13 18.10 -1.63
CA LYS A 667 13.28 18.76 -2.21
C LYS A 667 14.38 17.75 -2.50
N VAL A 668 14.82 17.71 -3.74
CA VAL A 668 15.99 16.94 -4.15
C VAL A 668 17.25 17.59 -3.59
N VAL A 669 18.08 16.80 -2.94
CA VAL A 669 19.40 17.19 -2.40
C VAL A 669 20.49 16.77 -3.37
N LYS A 670 20.34 15.61 -4.00
CA LYS A 670 21.26 15.06 -4.98
C LYS A 670 20.51 14.09 -5.90
N ALA A 671 20.75 14.17 -7.19
CA ALA A 671 20.38 13.17 -8.17
C ALA A 671 21.56 12.97 -9.13
N GLU A 672 21.85 11.71 -9.46
CA GLU A 672 22.86 11.31 -10.44
C GLU A 672 22.29 10.13 -11.21
N ASN A 673 22.41 10.17 -12.52
CA ASN A 673 21.89 9.11 -13.40
C ASN A 673 20.43 8.71 -13.05
N TYR A 674 19.56 9.70 -12.80
CA TYR A 674 18.15 9.48 -12.48
C TYR A 674 17.29 10.51 -13.21
N PHE A 675 15.99 10.25 -13.37
CA PHE A 675 14.98 11.08 -14.03
C PHE A 675 14.80 12.45 -13.35
N TYR A 676 15.78 13.32 -13.53
CA TYR A 676 15.93 14.57 -12.82
C TYR A 676 16.38 15.71 -13.73
N SER A 677 15.69 16.85 -13.61
CA SER A 677 16.07 18.11 -14.26
C SER A 677 16.98 18.91 -13.33
N GLU A 678 18.22 19.11 -13.71
CA GLU A 678 19.14 20.02 -13.01
C GLU A 678 18.67 21.47 -13.15
N THR A 679 18.19 21.86 -14.32
CA THR A 679 17.70 23.21 -14.62
C THR A 679 16.54 23.60 -13.73
N GLU A 680 15.57 22.68 -13.55
CA GLU A 680 14.34 22.93 -12.81
C GLU A 680 14.39 22.40 -11.38
N ASN A 681 15.46 21.70 -11.01
CA ASN A 681 15.61 21.06 -9.69
C ASN A 681 14.38 20.21 -9.33
N ALA A 682 14.00 19.32 -10.25
CA ALA A 682 12.78 18.53 -10.17
C ALA A 682 12.97 17.09 -10.68
N ILE A 683 12.30 16.15 -10.06
CA ILE A 683 12.15 14.79 -10.60
C ILE A 683 11.09 14.84 -11.69
N TYR A 684 11.37 14.25 -12.85
CA TYR A 684 10.38 14.21 -13.93
C TYR A 684 9.14 13.43 -13.52
N ALA A 685 8.01 13.77 -14.09
CA ALA A 685 6.70 13.18 -13.88
C ALA A 685 6.08 13.32 -12.48
N VAL A 686 6.85 13.73 -11.47
CA VAL A 686 6.41 13.77 -10.08
C VAL A 686 6.27 15.22 -9.59
N PRO A 687 5.18 15.57 -8.86
CA PRO A 687 5.02 16.90 -8.29
C PRO A 687 5.96 17.13 -7.10
N LYS A 688 6.45 18.36 -6.94
CA LYS A 688 7.20 18.76 -5.74
C LYS A 688 6.33 18.91 -4.50
N ALA A 689 5.06 19.21 -4.68
CA ALA A 689 4.11 19.41 -3.59
C ALA A 689 2.70 18.96 -3.98
N THR A 690 1.98 18.42 -3.02
CA THR A 690 0.55 18.11 -3.13
C THR A 690 -0.17 18.54 -1.86
N VAL A 691 -1.43 19.00 -2.00
CA VAL A 691 -2.32 19.27 -0.88
C VAL A 691 -3.68 18.68 -1.20
N ASN A 692 -4.19 17.84 -0.32
CA ASN A 692 -5.50 17.22 -0.45
C ASN A 692 -6.38 17.61 0.74
N LEU A 693 -7.63 17.99 0.46
CA LEU A 693 -8.67 18.28 1.45
C LEU A 693 -9.87 17.37 1.17
N ASN A 694 -10.33 16.67 2.18
CA ASN A 694 -11.50 15.79 2.09
C ASN A 694 -12.50 16.19 3.17
N VAL A 695 -13.77 16.29 2.80
CA VAL A 695 -14.85 16.68 3.71
C VAL A 695 -16.03 15.75 3.55
N GLY A 696 -16.59 15.30 4.66
CA GLY A 696 -17.85 14.57 4.71
C GLY A 696 -18.80 15.25 5.73
N TRP A 697 -19.98 15.67 5.28
CA TRP A 697 -20.93 16.37 6.10
C TRP A 697 -22.31 15.73 6.07
N LYS A 698 -22.79 15.22 7.23
CA LYS A 698 -24.14 14.69 7.42
C LYS A 698 -25.11 15.87 7.53
N LEU A 699 -25.72 16.26 6.41
CA LEU A 699 -26.69 17.35 6.32
C LEU A 699 -27.96 17.05 7.12
N LEU A 700 -28.45 15.81 6.98
CA LEU A 700 -29.64 15.34 7.67
C LEU A 700 -29.35 13.98 8.30
N GLN A 701 -29.69 13.84 9.56
CA GLN A 701 -29.74 12.56 10.28
C GLN A 701 -30.99 12.57 11.14
N HIS A 702 -32.04 11.93 10.64
CA HIS A 702 -33.31 11.90 11.34
C HIS A 702 -33.99 10.55 11.17
N ARG A 703 -34.22 9.84 12.29
CA ARG A 703 -34.85 8.49 12.32
C ARG A 703 -34.10 7.52 11.40
N LYS A 704 -34.73 7.11 10.28
CA LYS A 704 -34.20 6.17 9.29
C LYS A 704 -33.53 6.85 8.10
N HIS A 705 -33.47 8.20 8.07
CA HIS A 705 -32.99 8.97 6.94
C HIS A 705 -31.65 9.63 7.27
N GLU A 706 -30.66 9.41 6.43
CA GLU A 706 -29.39 10.14 6.45
C GLU A 706 -29.15 10.73 5.06
N LEU A 707 -28.77 12.02 5.03
CA LEU A 707 -28.29 12.69 3.83
C LEU A 707 -26.88 13.22 4.11
N LYS A 708 -25.92 12.78 3.33
CA LYS A 708 -24.51 13.15 3.46
C LYS A 708 -24.01 13.83 2.18
N LEU A 709 -23.42 15.00 2.33
CA LEU A 709 -22.61 15.67 1.31
C LEU A 709 -21.14 15.32 1.57
N TYR A 710 -20.38 15.05 0.53
CA TYR A 710 -18.94 14.81 0.62
C TYR A 710 -18.24 15.37 -0.60
N GLY A 711 -16.95 15.60 -0.45
CA GLY A 711 -16.12 16.07 -1.55
C GLY A 711 -14.65 16.08 -1.20
N SER A 712 -13.85 16.18 -2.24
CA SER A 712 -12.39 16.29 -2.15
C SER A 712 -11.89 17.42 -3.05
N GLY A 713 -10.81 18.09 -2.61
CA GLY A 713 -10.04 19.03 -3.41
C GLY A 713 -8.58 18.59 -3.40
N ARG A 714 -7.98 18.45 -4.57
CA ARG A 714 -6.60 18.02 -4.73
C ARG A 714 -5.82 19.07 -5.54
N TYR A 715 -4.87 19.71 -4.88
CA TYR A 715 -3.87 20.56 -5.53
C TYR A 715 -2.62 19.72 -5.79
N THR A 716 -2.09 19.81 -7.00
CA THR A 716 -0.84 19.19 -7.42
C THR A 716 0.02 20.26 -8.08
N SER A 717 1.24 20.45 -7.58
CA SER A 717 2.18 21.39 -8.21
C SER A 717 2.58 20.93 -9.60
N SER A 718 3.14 21.84 -10.40
CA SER A 718 3.66 21.55 -11.73
C SER A 718 4.58 20.33 -11.73
N LYS A 719 4.54 19.60 -12.84
CA LYS A 719 5.40 18.48 -13.14
C LYS A 719 6.25 18.79 -14.35
N TRP A 720 7.42 18.19 -14.43
CA TRP A 720 8.34 18.33 -15.54
C TRP A 720 8.43 17.05 -16.33
N LEU A 721 8.52 17.16 -17.63
CA LEU A 721 8.72 16.07 -18.57
C LEU A 721 10.03 16.29 -19.31
N LEU A 722 10.76 15.22 -19.53
CA LEU A 722 11.86 15.20 -20.48
C LEU A 722 11.28 14.81 -21.85
N LYS A 723 11.37 15.63 -22.85
CA LYS A 723 10.97 15.33 -24.23
C LYS A 723 12.18 14.89 -25.01
N THR A 724 12.09 13.72 -25.60
CA THR A 724 13.14 13.17 -26.46
C THR A 724 12.63 13.19 -27.91
N GLU A 725 13.38 13.85 -28.79
CA GLU A 725 13.12 13.87 -30.21
C GLU A 725 14.24 13.10 -30.95
N PHE A 726 13.85 12.19 -31.82
CA PHE A 726 14.79 11.47 -32.67
C PHE A 726 14.80 12.16 -34.04
N VAL A 727 15.94 12.65 -34.44
CA VAL A 727 16.13 13.36 -35.71
C VAL A 727 16.99 12.49 -36.62
N LEU A 728 16.42 12.04 -37.75
CA LEU A 728 17.19 11.32 -38.77
C LEU A 728 18.11 12.33 -39.47
N LEU A 729 19.40 12.12 -39.37
CA LEU A 729 20.40 12.92 -40.05
C LEU A 729 20.54 12.51 -41.55
N PRO A 730 21.09 13.37 -42.41
CA PRO A 730 21.28 13.05 -43.84
C PRO A 730 22.16 11.85 -44.13
N ASN A 731 22.96 11.42 -43.15
CA ASN A 731 23.82 10.23 -43.24
C ASN A 731 23.13 8.96 -42.73
N PHE A 732 21.79 8.99 -42.49
CA PHE A 732 21.00 7.93 -41.87
C PHE A 732 21.34 7.62 -40.41
N ASP A 733 22.16 8.43 -39.72
CA ASP A 733 22.31 8.35 -38.30
C ASP A 733 21.12 9.02 -37.58
N ILE A 734 20.84 8.59 -36.38
CA ILE A 734 19.77 9.15 -35.53
C ILE A 734 20.41 10.04 -34.48
N ASP A 735 20.09 11.32 -34.49
CA ASP A 735 20.42 12.24 -33.41
C ASP A 735 19.27 12.29 -32.40
N VAL A 736 19.63 12.40 -31.10
CA VAL A 736 18.65 12.39 -30.01
C VAL A 736 18.67 13.76 -29.36
N ILE A 737 17.63 14.54 -29.61
CA ILE A 737 17.47 15.86 -29.01
C ILE A 737 16.52 15.77 -27.81
N THR A 738 16.98 16.20 -26.62
CA THR A 738 16.16 16.24 -25.43
C THR A 738 15.78 17.67 -25.08
N SER A 739 14.56 17.89 -24.65
CA SER A 739 14.05 19.17 -24.17
C SER A 739 13.14 18.98 -22.96
N GLU A 740 13.07 19.95 -22.09
CA GLU A 740 12.23 19.90 -20.89
C GLU A 740 10.89 20.62 -21.14
N THR A 741 9.82 20.06 -20.66
CA THR A 741 8.49 20.65 -20.77
C THR A 741 7.79 20.64 -19.43
N ARG A 742 7.07 21.72 -19.13
CA ARG A 742 6.34 21.88 -17.88
C ARG A 742 4.85 21.62 -18.05
N LEU A 743 4.29 20.68 -17.30
CA LEU A 743 2.86 20.56 -17.06
C LEU A 743 2.46 21.49 -15.92
N SER A 744 1.41 22.29 -16.13
CA SER A 744 0.95 23.28 -15.16
C SER A 744 0.46 22.67 -13.86
N ASP A 745 0.41 23.49 -12.82
CA ASP A 745 -0.26 23.17 -11.57
C ASP A 745 -1.73 22.80 -11.83
N THR A 746 -2.25 21.84 -11.08
CA THR A 746 -3.64 21.40 -11.24
C THR A 746 -4.39 21.45 -9.93
N PHE A 747 -5.69 21.77 -10.03
CA PHE A 747 -6.63 21.65 -8.93
C PHE A 747 -7.85 20.87 -9.39
N ILE A 748 -8.07 19.69 -8.79
CA ILE A 748 -9.18 18.80 -9.09
C ILE A 748 -10.14 18.81 -7.91
N MET A 749 -11.42 18.94 -8.19
CA MET A 749 -12.47 18.93 -7.17
C MET A 749 -13.49 17.83 -7.49
N ASP A 750 -13.77 17.00 -6.50
CA ASP A 750 -14.84 16.01 -6.57
C ASP A 750 -15.93 16.34 -5.55
N ALA A 751 -17.18 15.99 -5.85
CA ALA A 751 -18.29 16.15 -4.94
C ALA A 751 -19.31 15.02 -5.11
N GLY A 752 -19.99 14.67 -4.02
CA GLY A 752 -21.04 13.66 -4.06
C GLY A 752 -22.11 13.88 -3.00
N LEU A 753 -23.29 13.37 -3.30
CA LEU A 753 -24.45 13.38 -2.42
C LEU A 753 -24.93 11.94 -2.20
N LYS A 754 -25.04 11.52 -0.95
CA LYS A 754 -25.45 10.16 -0.57
C LYS A 754 -26.67 10.22 0.35
N TYR A 755 -27.74 9.58 -0.06
CA TYR A 755 -28.94 9.39 0.75
C TYR A 755 -29.03 7.94 1.20
N THR A 756 -29.16 7.71 2.50
CA THR A 756 -29.31 6.38 3.08
C THR A 756 -30.62 6.26 3.85
N TYR A 757 -31.39 5.21 3.57
CA TYR A 757 -32.63 4.89 4.25
C TYR A 757 -32.48 3.60 5.07
N ALA A 758 -32.80 3.69 6.35
CA ALA A 758 -32.82 2.58 7.32
C ALA A 758 -31.50 1.78 7.39
N ASN A 759 -30.37 2.37 7.04
CA ASN A 759 -29.04 1.75 6.90
C ASN A 759 -29.03 0.55 5.90
N ARG A 760 -30.01 0.47 5.02
CA ARG A 760 -30.18 -0.62 4.04
C ARG A 760 -30.08 -0.15 2.60
N LEU A 761 -30.92 0.82 2.22
CA LEU A 761 -30.92 1.38 0.88
C LEU A 761 -30.05 2.63 0.85
N THR A 762 -29.10 2.67 -0.04
CA THR A 762 -28.29 3.86 -0.28
C THR A 762 -28.35 4.24 -1.76
N LEU A 763 -28.63 5.50 -2.02
CA LEU A 763 -28.56 6.12 -3.35
C LEU A 763 -27.48 7.18 -3.32
N ALA A 764 -26.61 7.23 -4.34
CA ALA A 764 -25.57 8.24 -4.43
C ALA A 764 -25.46 8.82 -5.83
N LEU A 765 -25.09 10.09 -5.86
CA LEU A 765 -24.71 10.83 -7.07
C LEU A 765 -23.31 11.36 -6.84
N ASP A 766 -22.37 10.92 -7.67
CA ASP A 766 -20.97 11.30 -7.64
C ASP A 766 -20.61 12.14 -8.85
N CYS A 767 -19.83 13.20 -8.67
CA CYS A 767 -19.24 13.99 -9.71
C CYS A 767 -17.74 14.09 -9.49
N GLU A 768 -16.97 13.44 -10.33
CA GLU A 768 -15.51 13.55 -10.38
C GLU A 768 -15.12 14.71 -11.28
N ASN A 769 -14.03 15.39 -10.92
CA ASN A 769 -13.52 16.55 -11.65
C ASN A 769 -14.62 17.58 -11.95
N LEU A 770 -15.30 18.04 -10.89
CA LEU A 770 -16.47 18.95 -10.96
C LEU A 770 -16.18 20.21 -11.80
N LEU A 771 -14.95 20.71 -11.74
CA LEU A 771 -14.52 21.92 -12.47
C LEU A 771 -14.16 21.65 -13.92
N ASP A 772 -14.15 20.38 -14.35
CA ASP A 772 -13.73 19.93 -15.68
C ASP A 772 -12.30 20.38 -16.03
N THR A 773 -11.43 20.33 -15.03
CA THR A 773 -10.02 20.71 -15.19
C THR A 773 -9.32 19.70 -16.10
N ASP A 774 -8.71 20.19 -17.17
CA ASP A 774 -7.85 19.36 -18.01
C ASP A 774 -6.54 19.08 -17.27
N HIS A 775 -6.21 17.80 -17.14
CA HIS A 775 -5.04 17.38 -16.38
C HIS A 775 -4.45 16.08 -16.90
N PHE A 776 -3.19 15.88 -16.57
CA PHE A 776 -2.38 14.81 -17.16
C PHE A 776 -1.61 14.05 -16.09
N LEU A 777 -1.48 12.75 -16.33
CA LEU A 777 -0.41 11.94 -15.76
C LEU A 777 0.78 11.96 -16.69
N ALA A 778 1.94 11.64 -16.16
CA ALA A 778 3.17 11.59 -16.91
C ALA A 778 4.00 10.40 -16.46
N GLY A 779 4.74 9.83 -17.37
CA GLY A 779 5.76 8.84 -17.13
C GLY A 779 7.14 9.36 -17.56
N PRO A 780 8.21 8.72 -17.15
CA PRO A 780 9.58 9.12 -17.48
C PRO A 780 10.10 8.46 -18.74
N SER A 781 9.31 7.64 -19.42
CA SER A 781 9.83 6.88 -20.55
C SER A 781 10.23 7.79 -21.71
N TYR A 782 11.09 7.28 -22.60
CA TYR A 782 11.54 7.98 -23.81
C TYR A 782 10.40 8.38 -24.72
N TYR A 783 9.28 7.67 -24.62
CA TYR A 783 8.06 7.95 -25.34
C TYR A 783 7.19 8.85 -24.49
N MET A 784 7.46 10.15 -24.51
CA MET A 784 6.85 11.09 -23.60
C MET A 784 5.50 11.49 -24.05
N TYR A 785 4.54 10.72 -23.57
CA TYR A 785 3.17 11.16 -23.60
C TYR A 785 2.80 11.77 -22.24
N ALA A 786 2.16 12.93 -22.27
CA ALA A 786 1.32 13.34 -21.17
C ALA A 786 -0.01 12.61 -21.36
N TYR A 787 -0.32 11.67 -20.49
CA TYR A 787 -1.54 10.88 -20.55
C TYR A 787 -2.70 11.67 -19.98
N HIS A 788 -3.74 11.87 -20.77
CA HIS A 788 -4.95 12.53 -20.31
C HIS A 788 -5.62 11.75 -19.19
N GLU A 789 -6.08 12.45 -18.20
CA GLU A 789 -7.04 11.97 -17.22
C GLU A 789 -8.47 12.33 -17.65
N ARG A 790 -9.46 11.60 -17.10
CA ARG A 790 -10.87 11.88 -17.40
C ARG A 790 -11.25 13.30 -17.05
N GLY A 791 -12.01 13.95 -17.91
CA GLY A 791 -12.74 15.18 -17.64
C GLY A 791 -13.85 14.93 -16.63
N ARG A 792 -14.83 15.85 -16.55
CA ARG A 792 -15.97 15.69 -15.63
C ARG A 792 -16.70 14.39 -15.88
N ASN A 793 -16.83 13.60 -14.80
CA ASN A 793 -17.45 12.29 -14.85
C ASN A 793 -18.56 12.20 -13.79
N LEU A 794 -19.79 11.90 -14.24
CA LEU A 794 -20.95 11.71 -13.37
C LEU A 794 -21.25 10.23 -13.21
N MET A 795 -21.58 9.80 -11.99
CA MET A 795 -22.02 8.45 -11.69
C MET A 795 -23.21 8.45 -10.74
N VAL A 796 -24.24 7.68 -11.06
CA VAL A 796 -25.35 7.37 -10.15
C VAL A 796 -25.17 5.94 -9.65
N SER A 797 -25.33 5.71 -8.36
CA SER A 797 -25.24 4.38 -7.80
C SER A 797 -26.35 4.09 -6.78
N ALA A 798 -26.72 2.83 -6.69
CA ALA A 798 -27.66 2.31 -5.69
C ALA A 798 -27.07 1.10 -5.01
N SER A 799 -27.23 0.98 -3.69
CA SER A 799 -26.89 -0.24 -2.95
C SER A 799 -27.97 -0.63 -1.98
N TYR A 800 -28.11 -1.93 -1.75
CA TYR A 800 -29.03 -2.50 -0.79
C TYR A 800 -28.34 -3.56 0.06
N THR A 801 -28.56 -3.48 1.38
CA THR A 801 -28.07 -4.47 2.36
C THR A 801 -29.28 -5.24 2.91
N PHE A 802 -29.24 -6.57 2.73
CA PHE A 802 -30.30 -7.51 3.13
C PHE A 802 -30.16 -7.94 4.59
#